data_466ffec1a34920987f4ff934fbcf17fe
#
_entry.id   466ffec1a34920987f4ff934fbcf17fe
#
_cell.length_a   1.000
_cell.length_b   1.000
_cell.length_c   1.000
_cell.angle_alpha   90.00
_cell.angle_beta   90.00
_cell.angle_gamma   90.00
#
_symmetry.space_group_name_H-M   'P 1'
#
loop_
_entity.id
_entity.type
_entity.pdbx_description
1 polymer ?
#
loop_
_entity_poly.entity_id
_entity_poly.type
_entity_poly.pdbx_seq_one_letter_code
_entity_poly.pdbx_strand_id
1 'polypeptide(L)'
;MKKSIILLFISLLLSPLCIKAHQPEFSTAGFFRLADSGRDVYSMNPAWRFYKGNCPGAETGNFDDRSWTVVSLPHGIEYLPTEASGCINYQGEVWYRKHFTPDAALKGKKLFLHFEAIMGKSKIYVNGKLLAEHFGGYLPVVVDVTDALEFGKENLIAVWADNSNDPNYPPGKQQEVLDFTYFGGIYRDCWLIAHNQVFITDPNYENEEAGGGLFVAYNNVSDHSAEVLLKIQIRNSGKKAFKGVVEYELQQPDGQQVASLNSVIRIKPGKSTYSSDKLTVKSPMLWSPENPALYNLIVRIRDEKGNPIDGYRRRIGIRSIEFKGEDGFWLNGKPYEAPLIGANRHQDFAIVGNAVPNSIHWRDAKKLRDAGMKVIRNAHCPQDPAFMDACDELGLFVIVNTPGWQFWNDAPVFAQRVYSDIRNLVRRDRNHPCVWMWEPILNETWYPADFARNAHDIVEAEYPYPYCYSGCDSEAKGKEHFQILFTHPLNGDGGAYSTNDIKKQLTYFTREWGDNVDDWNSHNSPSRVARNWGEQAMLIQAQHYARPSYKYTSYDALYRTPRQHVGGCLWHSFDHQRGYHPDPFYGGVMDVFRQPKYSYYMFMAQRSPIKEERLFQTGPMVYIAHEMTPFSGKDVTVYSNCDEVRLTYLKGGQTQTYVHKQEKEGMPHPVITFENVYDFMKDKALSRQGKQADVYLLAEGLIDGKVVATHKVAPARRPEKLLLWVDNEGTDLKADGSDFVTVIAAVADKDGNIKRLNNYTIKFQIEGEGRILGGAGNLANPA
;
A
#
# COMPACT_ATOMS: atom_id res chain seq x y z
N MET A 1 9.89 43.44 20.57
CA MET A 1 9.64 42.77 21.85
C MET A 1 9.67 41.26 21.59
N LYS A 2 10.76 40.59 21.98
CA LYS A 2 10.91 39.14 21.87
C LYS A 2 9.98 38.48 22.89
N LYS A 3 8.97 37.74 22.43
CA LYS A 3 8.16 36.89 23.32
C LYS A 3 8.83 35.54 23.41
N SER A 4 9.48 35.30 24.55
CA SER A 4 9.99 33.97 24.92
C SER A 4 8.81 33.04 25.24
N ILE A 5 8.75 31.87 24.62
CA ILE A 5 7.81 30.82 24.97
C ILE A 5 8.52 29.91 25.98
N ILE A 6 7.88 29.73 27.13
CA ILE A 6 8.30 28.86 28.22
C ILE A 6 8.12 27.41 27.77
N LEU A 7 9.20 26.61 27.77
CA LEU A 7 9.14 25.14 27.60
C LEU A 7 8.44 24.54 28.83
N LEU A 8 7.31 23.92 28.62
CA LEU A 8 6.69 23.08 29.62
C LEU A 8 7.05 21.63 29.29
N PHE A 9 7.90 21.00 30.12
CA PHE A 9 8.13 19.57 30.09
C PHE A 9 6.87 18.84 30.55
N ILE A 10 6.21 18.15 29.65
CA ILE A 10 5.15 17.19 30.02
C ILE A 10 5.75 15.82 29.86
N SER A 11 6.13 15.21 30.99
CA SER A 11 6.30 13.75 31.05
C SER A 11 4.92 13.12 30.80
N LEU A 12 4.76 12.43 29.69
CA LEU A 12 3.57 11.63 29.42
C LEU A 12 3.50 10.48 30.45
N LEU A 13 2.80 10.70 31.54
CA LEU A 13 2.23 9.63 32.34
C LEU A 13 0.97 9.15 31.61
N LEU A 14 1.14 8.27 30.65
CA LEU A 14 0.07 7.46 30.08
C LEU A 14 -0.39 6.49 31.15
N SER A 15 -1.58 6.69 31.70
CA SER A 15 -2.31 5.64 32.42
C SER A 15 -2.53 4.49 31.43
N PRO A 16 -2.14 3.26 31.75
CA PRO A 16 -2.30 2.14 30.83
C PRO A 16 -3.75 1.65 30.84
N LEU A 17 -4.60 2.18 30.01
CA LEU A 17 -5.52 1.30 29.30
C LEU A 17 -4.66 0.58 28.28
N CYS A 18 -4.11 -0.57 28.65
CA CYS A 18 -3.39 -1.45 27.74
C CYS A 18 -4.38 -2.02 26.72
N ILE A 19 -4.73 -1.23 25.71
CA ILE A 19 -5.02 -1.80 24.41
C ILE A 19 -3.66 -2.31 23.94
N LYS A 20 -3.47 -3.62 23.91
CA LYS A 20 -2.25 -4.22 23.39
C LYS A 20 -2.07 -3.70 21.96
N ALA A 21 -1.04 -2.88 21.71
CA ALA A 21 -0.77 -2.35 20.40
C ALA A 21 -0.67 -3.51 19.43
N HIS A 22 -1.36 -3.43 18.30
CA HIS A 22 -1.24 -4.45 17.26
C HIS A 22 0.17 -4.39 16.68
N GLN A 23 0.84 -5.54 16.64
CA GLN A 23 2.15 -5.68 16.02
C GLN A 23 1.99 -6.42 14.70
N PRO A 24 1.95 -5.72 13.56
CA PRO A 24 1.86 -6.37 12.27
C PRO A 24 3.10 -7.23 12.01
N GLU A 25 2.87 -8.42 11.48
CA GLU A 25 3.91 -9.33 11.06
C GLU A 25 4.06 -9.27 9.54
N PHE A 26 5.28 -9.10 9.05
CA PHE A 26 5.59 -9.01 7.64
C PHE A 26 6.32 -10.25 7.16
N SER A 27 6.05 -10.64 5.93
CA SER A 27 6.75 -11.72 5.26
C SER A 27 8.22 -11.33 5.02
N THR A 28 9.07 -12.33 4.94
CA THR A 28 10.48 -12.22 4.60
C THR A 28 10.69 -12.95 3.28
N ALA A 29 11.04 -12.24 2.23
CA ALA A 29 11.17 -12.83 0.90
C ALA A 29 9.94 -13.69 0.50
N GLY A 30 8.74 -13.23 0.85
CA GLY A 30 7.47 -13.88 0.52
C GLY A 30 7.06 -15.06 1.40
N PHE A 31 7.70 -15.31 2.53
CA PHE A 31 7.29 -16.31 3.52
C PHE A 31 7.43 -15.78 4.96
N PHE A 32 6.78 -16.40 5.91
CA PHE A 32 6.93 -16.12 7.33
C PHE A 32 7.85 -17.12 7.98
N ARG A 33 8.69 -16.67 8.90
CA ARG A 33 9.68 -17.52 9.59
C ARG A 33 8.98 -18.59 10.41
N LEU A 34 9.63 -19.76 10.46
CA LEU A 34 9.21 -20.88 11.28
C LEU A 34 10.40 -21.35 12.11
N ALA A 35 10.22 -21.38 13.42
CA ALA A 35 11.25 -21.86 14.33
C ALA A 35 11.58 -23.34 14.03
N ASP A 36 12.84 -23.72 14.23
CA ASP A 36 13.33 -25.11 14.07
C ASP A 36 12.97 -25.75 12.73
N SER A 37 12.94 -24.96 11.66
CA SER A 37 12.61 -25.45 10.32
C SER A 37 13.80 -25.95 9.51
N GLY A 38 15.03 -25.63 9.93
CA GLY A 38 16.25 -25.88 9.15
C GLY A 38 16.61 -24.75 8.19
N ARG A 39 15.73 -23.77 8.02
CA ARG A 39 15.93 -22.52 7.27
C ARG A 39 16.29 -21.39 8.22
N ASP A 40 17.40 -20.71 7.97
CA ASP A 40 17.78 -19.50 8.69
C ASP A 40 17.62 -18.28 7.79
N VAL A 41 17.22 -17.16 8.37
CA VAL A 41 17.01 -15.89 7.65
C VAL A 41 17.60 -14.74 8.44
N TYR A 42 18.47 -13.98 7.79
CA TYR A 42 19.15 -12.85 8.38
C TYR A 42 18.79 -11.56 7.64
N SER A 43 18.46 -10.51 8.38
CA SER A 43 18.33 -9.18 7.80
C SER A 43 19.70 -8.65 7.39
N MET A 44 19.77 -8.23 6.13
CA MET A 44 20.96 -7.55 5.60
C MET A 44 20.78 -6.03 5.57
N ASN A 45 19.69 -5.50 6.14
CA ASN A 45 19.37 -4.08 6.10
C ASN A 45 20.40 -3.17 6.79
N PRO A 46 20.95 -3.47 7.99
CA PRO A 46 21.81 -2.52 8.70
C PRO A 46 23.18 -2.35 8.07
N ALA A 47 23.80 -1.19 8.32
CA ALA A 47 25.24 -0.93 8.15
C ALA A 47 25.79 -1.13 6.72
N TRP A 48 25.11 -0.62 5.72
CA TRP A 48 25.66 -0.44 4.37
C TRP A 48 26.47 0.85 4.30
N ARG A 49 27.61 0.81 3.60
CA ARG A 49 28.34 2.00 3.20
C ARG A 49 27.84 2.47 1.85
N PHE A 50 27.44 3.71 1.77
CA PHE A 50 26.76 4.31 0.60
C PHE A 50 27.60 5.44 -0.01
N TYR A 51 27.66 5.45 -1.34
CA TYR A 51 28.28 6.52 -2.11
C TYR A 51 27.38 6.93 -3.29
N LYS A 52 27.18 8.23 -3.43
CA LYS A 52 26.40 8.82 -4.51
C LYS A 52 27.34 9.26 -5.64
N GLY A 53 27.25 8.61 -6.79
CA GLY A 53 28.05 8.85 -7.99
C GLY A 53 28.81 7.64 -8.49
N ASN A 54 29.52 7.83 -9.58
CA ASN A 54 30.40 6.81 -10.16
C ASN A 54 31.64 6.61 -9.28
N CYS A 55 32.00 5.37 -9.02
CA CYS A 55 33.15 5.01 -8.21
C CYS A 55 33.82 3.73 -8.73
N PRO A 56 34.67 3.82 -9.75
CA PRO A 56 35.35 2.67 -10.33
C PRO A 56 36.21 1.93 -9.32
N GLY A 57 36.13 0.58 -9.30
CA GLY A 57 36.85 -0.27 -8.37
C GLY A 57 36.12 -0.54 -7.07
N ALA A 58 34.95 0.09 -6.86
CA ALA A 58 34.15 -0.09 -5.64
C ALA A 58 33.61 -1.53 -5.46
N GLU A 59 33.64 -2.36 -6.50
CA GLU A 59 33.31 -3.78 -6.43
C GLU A 59 34.38 -4.62 -5.72
N THR A 60 35.61 -4.10 -5.56
CA THR A 60 36.78 -4.85 -5.05
C THR A 60 36.95 -4.74 -3.55
N GLY A 61 37.47 -5.78 -2.92
CA GLY A 61 37.68 -5.83 -1.47
C GLY A 61 38.77 -4.89 -0.93
N ASN A 62 39.71 -4.47 -1.79
CA ASN A 62 40.81 -3.56 -1.41
C ASN A 62 40.47 -2.07 -1.56
N PHE A 63 39.28 -1.75 -2.05
CA PHE A 63 38.79 -0.36 -2.15
C PHE A 63 38.53 0.22 -0.75
N ASP A 64 39.02 1.43 -0.48
CA ASP A 64 38.81 2.11 0.80
C ASP A 64 37.48 2.87 0.84
N ASP A 65 36.50 2.34 1.54
CA ASP A 65 35.19 2.91 1.73
C ASP A 65 34.91 3.50 3.13
N ARG A 66 35.95 3.66 3.95
CA ARG A 66 35.83 4.14 5.35
C ARG A 66 35.21 5.53 5.45
N SER A 67 35.32 6.36 4.40
CA SER A 67 34.75 7.71 4.34
C SER A 67 33.28 7.72 3.85
N TRP A 68 32.74 6.58 3.41
CA TRP A 68 31.37 6.51 2.91
C TRP A 68 30.36 6.61 4.04
N THR A 69 29.18 7.16 3.71
CA THR A 69 28.07 7.26 4.67
C THR A 69 27.54 5.88 5.04
N VAL A 70 27.34 5.63 6.34
CA VAL A 70 26.70 4.40 6.82
C VAL A 70 25.17 4.58 6.81
N VAL A 71 24.47 3.66 6.18
CA VAL A 71 23.02 3.68 6.01
C VAL A 71 22.40 2.33 6.36
N SER A 72 21.09 2.35 6.63
CA SER A 72 20.26 1.14 6.78
C SER A 72 19.23 1.10 5.67
N LEU A 73 18.86 -0.11 5.21
CA LEU A 73 17.75 -0.32 4.27
C LEU A 73 16.40 -0.39 5.02
N PRO A 74 15.31 0.00 4.38
CA PRO A 74 15.17 0.68 3.09
C PRO A 74 15.91 2.02 3.03
N HIS A 75 16.59 2.30 1.91
CA HIS A 75 17.36 3.53 1.75
C HIS A 75 17.11 4.20 0.41
N GLY A 76 16.68 5.46 0.44
CA GLY A 76 16.65 6.38 -0.70
C GLY A 76 17.98 7.10 -0.86
N ILE A 77 18.34 7.45 -2.07
CA ILE A 77 19.64 8.08 -2.37
C ILE A 77 19.85 9.38 -1.56
N GLU A 78 18.76 10.10 -1.27
CA GLU A 78 18.81 11.38 -0.55
C GLU A 78 17.47 11.67 0.13
N TYR A 79 17.52 12.53 1.15
CA TYR A 79 16.31 13.15 1.69
C TYR A 79 15.92 14.34 0.83
N LEU A 80 14.64 14.40 0.49
CA LEU A 80 14.08 15.41 -0.39
C LEU A 80 13.21 16.40 0.39
N PRO A 81 13.01 17.62 -0.12
CA PRO A 81 11.96 18.49 0.39
C PRO A 81 10.61 17.77 0.44
N THR A 82 9.75 18.15 1.37
CA THR A 82 8.46 17.49 1.63
C THR A 82 7.59 17.31 0.38
N GLU A 83 7.56 18.33 -0.46
CA GLU A 83 6.76 18.36 -1.70
C GLU A 83 7.67 18.38 -2.93
N ALA A 84 8.69 17.52 -2.93
CA ALA A 84 9.68 17.43 -3.99
C ALA A 84 9.08 16.84 -5.26
N SER A 85 8.80 17.68 -6.23
CA SER A 85 8.36 17.33 -7.57
C SER A 85 9.21 18.06 -8.61
N GLY A 86 8.93 17.86 -9.91
CA GLY A 86 9.70 18.50 -10.98
C GLY A 86 11.05 17.84 -11.23
N CYS A 87 11.15 16.54 -10.99
CA CYS A 87 12.34 15.75 -11.28
C CYS A 87 13.63 16.25 -10.58
N ILE A 88 13.49 16.75 -9.34
CA ILE A 88 14.64 17.29 -8.58
C ILE A 88 15.45 16.19 -7.86
N ASN A 89 14.95 14.95 -7.84
CA ASN A 89 15.66 13.81 -7.27
C ASN A 89 16.91 13.46 -8.08
N TYR A 90 17.92 12.94 -7.39
CA TYR A 90 19.12 12.45 -8.04
C TYR A 90 18.82 11.32 -9.02
N GLN A 91 19.42 11.42 -10.23
CA GLN A 91 19.37 10.40 -11.27
C GLN A 91 20.81 10.08 -11.67
N GLY A 92 21.19 8.83 -11.53
CA GLY A 92 22.55 8.41 -11.83
C GLY A 92 23.03 7.23 -10.98
N GLU A 93 24.32 6.98 -11.10
CA GLU A 93 24.98 5.86 -10.46
C GLU A 93 25.14 6.05 -8.96
N VAL A 94 24.98 4.97 -8.20
CA VAL A 94 25.25 4.87 -6.77
C VAL A 94 25.89 3.55 -6.44
N TRP A 95 26.59 3.51 -5.31
CA TRP A 95 27.19 2.30 -4.80
C TRP A 95 26.78 2.05 -3.35
N TYR A 96 26.54 0.77 -3.06
CA TYR A 96 26.35 0.24 -1.71
C TYR A 96 27.38 -0.86 -1.45
N ARG A 97 28.01 -0.82 -0.28
CA ARG A 97 28.99 -1.83 0.12
C ARG A 97 28.66 -2.32 1.53
N LYS A 98 28.64 -3.64 1.71
CA LYS A 98 28.39 -4.27 3.00
C LYS A 98 29.49 -5.26 3.33
N HIS A 99 30.18 -4.97 4.41
CA HIS A 99 31.18 -5.86 5.00
C HIS A 99 30.52 -6.76 6.03
N PHE A 100 30.75 -8.04 5.97
CA PHE A 100 30.23 -8.98 6.95
C PHE A 100 31.06 -10.28 6.99
N THR A 101 31.05 -10.94 8.16
CA THR A 101 31.62 -12.28 8.31
C THR A 101 30.48 -13.28 8.51
N PRO A 102 30.27 -14.21 7.57
CA PRO A 102 29.23 -15.21 7.72
C PRO A 102 29.53 -16.12 8.93
N ASP A 103 28.46 -16.46 9.68
CA ASP A 103 28.56 -17.39 10.79
C ASP A 103 29.11 -18.75 10.29
N ALA A 104 30.01 -19.36 11.06
CA ALA A 104 30.58 -20.67 10.75
C ALA A 104 29.53 -21.78 10.62
N ALA A 105 28.39 -21.67 11.29
CA ALA A 105 27.27 -22.58 11.19
C ALA A 105 26.61 -22.61 9.80
N LEU A 106 26.81 -21.57 8.98
CA LEU A 106 26.32 -21.48 7.60
C LEU A 106 27.20 -22.25 6.61
N LYS A 107 28.37 -22.70 7.03
CA LYS A 107 29.27 -23.45 6.15
C LYS A 107 28.62 -24.76 5.69
N GLY A 108 28.55 -24.93 4.37
CA GLY A 108 27.92 -26.08 3.75
C GLY A 108 26.41 -25.94 3.53
N LYS A 109 25.78 -24.83 3.89
CA LYS A 109 24.43 -24.49 3.50
C LYS A 109 24.38 -23.86 2.10
N LYS A 110 23.19 -23.79 1.50
CA LYS A 110 22.89 -22.99 0.31
C LYS A 110 22.48 -21.60 0.78
N LEU A 111 23.09 -20.58 0.20
CA LEU A 111 22.96 -19.19 0.64
C LEU A 111 22.48 -18.31 -0.51
N PHE A 112 21.37 -17.61 -0.30
CA PHE A 112 20.80 -16.67 -1.26
C PHE A 112 20.70 -15.27 -0.66
N LEU A 113 21.13 -14.27 -1.42
CA LEU A 113 20.75 -12.87 -1.18
C LEU A 113 19.44 -12.61 -1.92
N HIS A 114 18.47 -12.07 -1.21
CA HIS A 114 17.18 -11.68 -1.74
C HIS A 114 16.97 -10.18 -1.49
N PHE A 115 17.12 -9.38 -2.52
CA PHE A 115 16.72 -7.97 -2.52
C PHE A 115 15.26 -7.90 -2.98
N GLU A 116 14.38 -7.32 -2.20
CA GLU A 116 12.96 -7.18 -2.59
C GLU A 116 12.75 -6.18 -3.72
N ALA A 117 13.61 -5.17 -3.82
CA ALA A 117 13.80 -4.35 -5.02
C ALA A 117 15.05 -3.46 -4.92
N ILE A 118 15.62 -3.15 -6.09
CA ILE A 118 16.66 -2.14 -6.29
C ILE A 118 16.21 -1.28 -7.47
N MET A 119 16.14 0.06 -7.31
CA MET A 119 15.60 0.91 -8.36
C MET A 119 16.56 1.04 -9.54
N GLY A 120 16.02 0.75 -10.73
CA GLY A 120 16.71 0.96 -12.02
C GLY A 120 17.55 -0.24 -12.47
N LYS A 121 18.73 0.02 -13.04
CA LYS A 121 19.70 -1.02 -13.36
C LYS A 121 20.54 -1.33 -12.14
N SER A 122 20.90 -2.59 -11.96
CA SER A 122 21.79 -2.95 -10.84
C SER A 122 22.74 -4.09 -11.18
N LYS A 123 23.90 -4.09 -10.52
CA LYS A 123 24.92 -5.13 -10.56
C LYS A 123 25.30 -5.54 -9.15
N ILE A 124 25.27 -6.83 -8.86
CA ILE A 124 25.55 -7.38 -7.54
C ILE A 124 26.85 -8.16 -7.60
N TYR A 125 27.80 -7.76 -6.77
CA TYR A 125 29.11 -8.37 -6.65
C TYR A 125 29.28 -8.97 -5.25
N VAL A 126 29.96 -10.11 -5.17
CA VAL A 126 30.46 -10.66 -3.91
C VAL A 126 31.94 -10.92 -4.05
N ASN A 127 32.74 -10.32 -3.14
CA ASN A 127 34.21 -10.41 -3.14
C ASN A 127 34.83 -10.05 -4.51
N GLY A 128 34.30 -9.01 -5.18
CA GLY A 128 34.75 -8.53 -6.49
C GLY A 128 34.20 -9.31 -7.70
N LYS A 129 33.51 -10.43 -7.47
CA LYS A 129 32.93 -11.24 -8.55
C LYS A 129 31.49 -10.77 -8.86
N LEU A 130 31.21 -10.41 -10.10
CA LEU A 130 29.85 -10.14 -10.59
C LEU A 130 29.02 -11.44 -10.56
N LEU A 131 27.91 -11.43 -9.82
CA LEU A 131 27.01 -12.57 -9.70
C LEU A 131 25.67 -12.34 -10.40
N ALA A 132 25.18 -11.11 -10.46
CA ALA A 132 23.92 -10.79 -11.13
C ALA A 132 23.95 -9.39 -11.74
N GLU A 133 23.24 -9.24 -12.84
CA GLU A 133 22.85 -7.96 -13.44
C GLU A 133 21.32 -7.95 -13.61
N HIS A 134 20.68 -6.86 -13.25
CA HIS A 134 19.23 -6.73 -13.25
C HIS A 134 18.80 -5.40 -13.90
N PHE A 135 17.64 -5.43 -14.59
CA PHE A 135 16.99 -4.29 -15.22
C PHE A 135 15.53 -4.23 -14.78
N GLY A 136 15.16 -3.15 -14.14
CA GLY A 136 13.86 -2.93 -13.56
C GLY A 136 13.96 -2.51 -12.11
N GLY A 137 12.89 -1.95 -11.54
CA GLY A 137 13.00 -1.29 -10.24
C GLY A 137 12.07 -1.83 -9.16
N TYR A 138 11.20 -2.81 -9.44
CA TYR A 138 10.04 -3.06 -8.58
C TYR A 138 9.85 -4.51 -8.13
N LEU A 139 10.70 -5.41 -8.61
CA LEU A 139 10.58 -6.86 -8.37
C LEU A 139 11.86 -7.43 -7.76
N PRO A 140 11.80 -8.63 -7.16
CA PRO A 140 12.92 -9.19 -6.44
C PRO A 140 14.14 -9.47 -7.32
N VAL A 141 15.32 -9.28 -6.74
CA VAL A 141 16.60 -9.74 -7.29
C VAL A 141 17.17 -10.78 -6.34
N VAL A 142 17.16 -12.04 -6.77
CA VAL A 142 17.60 -13.18 -5.95
C VAL A 142 18.88 -13.76 -6.51
N VAL A 143 19.90 -13.89 -5.66
CA VAL A 143 21.26 -14.25 -6.07
C VAL A 143 21.81 -15.40 -5.22
N ASP A 144 22.21 -16.51 -5.84
CA ASP A 144 22.95 -17.58 -5.16
C ASP A 144 24.39 -17.11 -4.88
N VAL A 145 24.72 -16.97 -3.59
CA VAL A 145 26.03 -16.51 -3.13
C VAL A 145 26.86 -17.62 -2.48
N THR A 146 26.36 -18.86 -2.53
CA THR A 146 26.96 -20.02 -1.83
C THR A 146 28.44 -20.18 -2.09
N ASP A 147 28.84 -20.16 -3.35
CA ASP A 147 30.25 -20.42 -3.75
C ASP A 147 31.09 -19.14 -3.80
N ALA A 148 30.50 -17.98 -3.56
CA ALA A 148 31.19 -16.70 -3.58
C ALA A 148 31.58 -16.22 -2.17
N LEU A 149 31.01 -16.81 -1.11
CA LEU A 149 31.30 -16.45 0.28
C LEU A 149 32.47 -17.27 0.84
N GLU A 150 33.38 -16.59 1.57
CA GLU A 150 34.51 -17.17 2.27
C GLU A 150 34.21 -17.20 3.76
N PHE A 151 34.24 -18.40 4.37
CA PHE A 151 34.00 -18.58 5.81
C PHE A 151 35.25 -18.31 6.66
N GLY A 152 35.04 -17.67 7.80
CA GLY A 152 36.13 -17.28 8.71
C GLY A 152 36.90 -16.04 8.28
N LYS A 153 36.39 -15.33 7.27
CA LYS A 153 36.95 -14.06 6.79
C LYS A 153 35.82 -13.05 6.60
N GLU A 154 36.18 -11.78 6.59
CA GLU A 154 35.27 -10.72 6.13
C GLU A 154 35.00 -10.87 4.63
N ASN A 155 33.77 -10.74 4.24
CA ASN A 155 33.30 -10.71 2.86
C ASN A 155 32.74 -9.34 2.53
N LEU A 156 32.77 -9.00 1.25
CA LEU A 156 32.17 -7.79 0.70
C LEU A 156 31.01 -8.15 -0.23
N ILE A 157 29.83 -7.61 0.03
CA ILE A 157 28.75 -7.48 -0.95
C ILE A 157 28.82 -6.05 -1.47
N ALA A 158 28.96 -5.86 -2.78
CA ALA A 158 28.90 -4.56 -3.42
C ALA A 158 27.75 -4.52 -4.43
N VAL A 159 26.97 -3.46 -4.38
CA VAL A 159 25.83 -3.22 -5.29
C VAL A 159 26.06 -1.89 -5.99
N TRP A 160 26.18 -1.93 -7.31
CA TRP A 160 26.04 -0.76 -8.17
C TRP A 160 24.59 -0.65 -8.62
N ALA A 161 24.03 0.55 -8.56
CA ALA A 161 22.69 0.83 -9.07
C ALA A 161 22.64 2.16 -9.81
N ASP A 162 21.71 2.29 -10.78
CA ASP A 162 21.54 3.50 -11.60
C ASP A 162 20.07 3.67 -11.95
N ASN A 163 19.47 4.77 -11.50
CA ASN A 163 18.09 5.16 -11.77
C ASN A 163 17.94 6.20 -12.90
N SER A 164 18.94 6.37 -13.73
CA SER A 164 18.86 7.24 -14.91
C SER A 164 17.80 6.76 -15.90
N ASN A 165 17.33 7.69 -16.75
CA ASN A 165 16.43 7.38 -17.85
C ASN A 165 17.00 6.31 -18.77
N ASP A 166 16.26 5.24 -19.01
CA ASP A 166 16.64 4.18 -19.97
C ASP A 166 15.38 3.63 -20.66
N PRO A 167 15.25 3.80 -21.99
CA PRO A 167 14.06 3.38 -22.73
C PRO A 167 13.98 1.87 -22.96
N ASN A 168 14.94 1.08 -22.49
CA ASN A 168 15.03 -0.36 -22.78
C ASN A 168 14.41 -1.26 -21.72
N TYR A 169 13.92 -0.72 -20.60
CA TYR A 169 13.18 -1.47 -19.57
C TYR A 169 12.09 -0.58 -18.93
N PRO A 170 11.01 -1.18 -18.36
CA PRO A 170 9.94 -0.42 -17.73
C PRO A 170 10.40 0.41 -16.53
N PRO A 171 9.80 1.60 -16.35
CA PRO A 171 8.75 2.23 -17.15
C PRO A 171 9.23 2.83 -18.49
N GLY A 172 10.53 3.01 -18.73
CA GLY A 172 11.14 3.43 -19.98
C GLY A 172 10.96 4.91 -20.35
N LYS A 173 9.89 5.55 -19.90
CA LYS A 173 9.61 6.96 -20.12
C LYS A 173 10.53 7.84 -19.29
N GLN A 174 10.97 8.96 -19.86
CA GLN A 174 11.83 9.92 -19.17
C GLN A 174 11.13 10.49 -17.92
N GLN A 175 11.88 10.65 -16.82
CA GLN A 175 11.32 11.09 -15.54
C GLN A 175 10.71 12.49 -15.59
N GLU A 176 11.26 13.38 -16.43
CA GLU A 176 10.79 14.75 -16.63
C GLU A 176 9.38 14.86 -17.23
N VAL A 177 8.86 13.75 -17.74
CA VAL A 177 7.52 13.68 -18.35
C VAL A 177 6.63 12.60 -17.72
N LEU A 178 7.03 12.09 -16.54
CA LEU A 178 6.26 11.12 -15.77
C LEU A 178 5.36 11.79 -14.74
N ASP A 179 4.21 11.17 -14.47
CA ASP A 179 3.32 11.56 -13.36
C ASP A 179 3.72 10.91 -12.01
N PHE A 180 4.90 10.35 -11.94
CA PHE A 180 5.55 9.82 -10.74
C PHE A 180 7.08 9.92 -10.87
N THR A 181 7.84 9.45 -9.87
CA THR A 181 9.29 9.59 -9.83
C THR A 181 9.97 8.24 -9.53
N TYR A 182 11.13 7.96 -10.15
CA TYR A 182 11.98 6.82 -9.80
C TYR A 182 12.96 7.23 -8.70
N PHE A 183 12.53 7.17 -7.45
CA PHE A 183 13.44 7.40 -6.35
C PHE A 183 14.43 6.25 -6.25
N GLY A 184 15.70 6.52 -6.52
CA GLY A 184 16.75 5.50 -6.60
C GLY A 184 17.14 4.91 -5.25
N GLY A 185 17.93 3.85 -5.29
CA GLY A 185 18.50 3.17 -4.14
C GLY A 185 18.03 1.74 -3.93
N ILE A 186 18.54 1.09 -2.87
CA ILE A 186 18.00 -0.18 -2.35
C ILE A 186 16.87 0.19 -1.39
N TYR A 187 15.70 0.43 -1.95
CA TYR A 187 14.57 1.07 -1.26
C TYR A 187 13.58 0.09 -0.62
N ARG A 188 13.89 -1.20 -0.63
CA ARG A 188 13.18 -2.29 0.07
C ARG A 188 14.16 -3.16 0.84
N ASP A 189 13.65 -4.14 1.54
CA ASP A 189 14.44 -5.03 2.39
C ASP A 189 15.43 -5.90 1.61
N CYS A 190 16.51 -6.27 2.27
CA CYS A 190 17.48 -7.26 1.81
C CYS A 190 17.67 -8.36 2.85
N TRP A 191 17.65 -9.62 2.40
CA TRP A 191 17.71 -10.80 3.23
C TRP A 191 18.84 -11.74 2.79
N LEU A 192 19.53 -12.38 3.75
CA LEU A 192 20.35 -13.56 3.50
C LEU A 192 19.56 -14.78 3.99
N ILE A 193 19.23 -15.66 3.06
CA ILE A 193 18.46 -16.88 3.33
C ILE A 193 19.39 -18.07 3.25
N ALA A 194 19.47 -18.84 4.33
CA ALA A 194 20.34 -20.02 4.43
C ALA A 194 19.48 -21.29 4.50
N HIS A 195 19.69 -22.15 3.52
CA HIS A 195 19.03 -23.46 3.41
C HIS A 195 20.00 -24.59 3.68
N ASN A 196 19.46 -25.75 4.07
CA ASN A 196 20.20 -27.00 3.94
C ASN A 196 20.36 -27.39 2.46
N GLN A 197 21.06 -28.50 2.16
CA GLN A 197 21.27 -28.95 0.78
C GLN A 197 19.99 -29.38 0.07
N VAL A 198 18.93 -29.71 0.83
CA VAL A 198 17.58 -29.95 0.33
C VAL A 198 16.69 -28.85 0.85
N PHE A 199 15.99 -28.14 -0.04
CA PHE A 199 15.25 -26.96 0.32
C PHE A 199 14.07 -26.69 -0.64
N ILE A 200 13.10 -25.95 -0.14
CA ILE A 200 12.01 -25.36 -0.95
C ILE A 200 12.59 -24.16 -1.70
N THR A 201 12.44 -24.15 -3.01
CA THR A 201 13.06 -23.16 -3.91
C THR A 201 12.39 -21.79 -3.82
N ASP A 202 13.02 -20.79 -4.43
CA ASP A 202 12.44 -19.46 -4.63
C ASP A 202 11.82 -19.36 -6.04
N PRO A 203 10.56 -18.89 -6.20
CA PRO A 203 9.89 -18.89 -7.49
C PRO A 203 10.50 -17.91 -8.50
N ASN A 204 11.01 -16.76 -8.04
CA ASN A 204 11.65 -15.79 -8.92
C ASN A 204 13.05 -16.24 -9.37
N TYR A 205 13.81 -16.91 -8.47
CA TYR A 205 15.13 -17.46 -8.79
C TYR A 205 15.05 -18.65 -9.75
N GLU A 206 14.12 -19.58 -9.51
CA GLU A 206 13.98 -20.79 -10.36
C GLU A 206 13.55 -20.45 -11.78
N ASN A 207 12.77 -19.38 -11.95
CA ASN A 207 12.28 -18.90 -13.25
C ASN A 207 11.56 -20.00 -14.07
N GLU A 208 10.77 -20.83 -13.40
CA GLU A 208 9.95 -21.89 -14.02
C GLU A 208 8.48 -21.47 -14.08
N GLU A 209 7.83 -21.70 -15.21
CA GLU A 209 6.41 -21.40 -15.44
C GLU A 209 5.51 -22.16 -14.46
N ALA A 210 4.61 -21.44 -13.79
CA ALA A 210 3.77 -21.95 -12.71
C ALA A 210 4.54 -22.80 -11.68
N GLY A 211 5.84 -22.56 -11.55
CA GLY A 211 6.78 -23.34 -10.75
C GLY A 211 7.46 -22.52 -9.68
N GLY A 212 8.48 -23.14 -9.07
CA GLY A 212 9.26 -22.54 -7.98
C GLY A 212 8.50 -22.37 -6.67
N GLY A 213 9.17 -22.59 -5.54
CA GLY A 213 8.61 -22.39 -4.22
C GLY A 213 7.32 -23.13 -3.94
N LEU A 214 6.50 -22.57 -3.08
CA LEU A 214 5.14 -22.99 -2.80
C LEU A 214 4.15 -22.21 -3.66
N PHE A 215 3.23 -22.93 -4.31
CA PHE A 215 2.08 -22.36 -4.97
C PHE A 215 0.80 -22.87 -4.30
N VAL A 216 -0.06 -21.96 -3.88
CA VAL A 216 -1.36 -22.27 -3.26
C VAL A 216 -2.47 -21.77 -4.17
N ALA A 217 -3.40 -22.64 -4.50
CA ALA A 217 -4.60 -22.32 -5.26
C ALA A 217 -5.83 -22.94 -4.59
N TYR A 218 -7.01 -22.61 -5.05
CA TYR A 218 -8.26 -23.05 -4.44
C TYR A 218 -9.18 -23.66 -5.50
N ASN A 219 -9.96 -24.64 -5.08
CA ASN A 219 -11.02 -25.23 -5.90
C ASN A 219 -12.22 -25.59 -5.03
N ASN A 220 -13.40 -25.70 -5.64
CA ASN A 220 -14.64 -26.12 -4.99
C ASN A 220 -14.91 -25.37 -3.67
N VAL A 221 -14.71 -24.05 -3.68
CA VAL A 221 -14.86 -23.18 -2.49
C VAL A 221 -16.34 -22.92 -2.21
N SER A 222 -16.77 -23.25 -1.00
CA SER A 222 -18.12 -23.00 -0.48
C SER A 222 -18.10 -22.81 1.05
N ASP A 223 -19.22 -22.42 1.63
CA ASP A 223 -19.40 -22.35 3.10
C ASP A 223 -19.26 -23.73 3.77
N HIS A 224 -19.42 -24.84 3.03
CA HIS A 224 -19.36 -26.20 3.55
C HIS A 224 -17.98 -26.83 3.44
N SER A 225 -17.26 -26.53 2.37
CA SER A 225 -15.94 -27.09 2.13
C SER A 225 -15.14 -26.26 1.14
N ALA A 226 -13.82 -26.41 1.20
CA ALA A 226 -12.91 -25.89 0.19
C ALA A 226 -11.75 -26.86 -0.02
N GLU A 227 -11.23 -26.91 -1.23
CA GLU A 227 -10.00 -27.60 -1.57
C GLU A 227 -8.86 -26.58 -1.67
N VAL A 228 -7.81 -26.78 -0.88
CA VAL A 228 -6.56 -26.04 -0.95
C VAL A 228 -5.57 -26.86 -1.75
N LEU A 229 -5.26 -26.43 -2.97
CA LEU A 229 -4.33 -27.07 -3.88
C LEU A 229 -2.92 -26.58 -3.55
N LEU A 230 -2.00 -27.50 -3.36
CA LEU A 230 -0.63 -27.23 -2.96
C LEU A 230 0.32 -27.79 -4.03
N LYS A 231 1.19 -26.96 -4.58
CA LYS A 231 2.29 -27.37 -5.44
C LYS A 231 3.57 -26.79 -4.90
N ILE A 232 4.54 -27.63 -4.59
CA ILE A 232 5.81 -27.19 -4.01
C ILE A 232 6.98 -27.77 -4.80
N GLN A 233 7.96 -26.93 -5.11
CA GLN A 233 9.20 -27.36 -5.71
C GLN A 233 10.30 -27.49 -4.65
N ILE A 234 10.98 -28.63 -4.64
CA ILE A 234 12.06 -28.92 -3.71
C ILE A 234 13.29 -29.33 -4.51
N ARG A 235 14.43 -28.69 -4.19
CA ARG A 235 15.72 -28.98 -4.82
C ARG A 235 16.63 -29.73 -3.85
N ASN A 236 17.35 -30.72 -4.38
CA ASN A 236 18.47 -31.36 -3.72
C ASN A 236 19.79 -30.92 -4.38
N SER A 237 20.49 -29.98 -3.78
CA SER A 237 21.82 -29.51 -4.23
C SER A 237 22.97 -30.36 -3.66
N GLY A 238 22.64 -31.37 -2.84
CA GLY A 238 23.62 -32.26 -2.22
C GLY A 238 24.14 -33.32 -3.18
N LYS A 239 25.16 -34.07 -2.70
CA LYS A 239 25.83 -35.12 -3.47
C LYS A 239 25.16 -36.52 -3.30
N LYS A 240 24.21 -36.62 -2.37
CA LYS A 240 23.50 -37.91 -2.10
C LYS A 240 22.02 -37.75 -2.42
N ALA A 241 21.39 -38.85 -2.82
CA ALA A 241 19.94 -38.90 -2.95
C ALA A 241 19.27 -38.63 -1.61
N PHE A 242 18.21 -37.82 -1.62
CA PHE A 242 17.40 -37.54 -0.45
C PHE A 242 16.10 -38.33 -0.49
N LYS A 243 15.70 -38.84 0.66
CA LYS A 243 14.38 -39.39 0.92
C LYS A 243 13.84 -38.79 2.20
N GLY A 244 12.59 -38.35 2.17
CA GLY A 244 11.97 -37.68 3.30
C GLY A 244 10.49 -37.42 3.08
N VAL A 245 9.93 -36.55 3.90
CA VAL A 245 8.51 -36.22 3.90
C VAL A 245 8.33 -34.72 3.81
N VAL A 246 7.38 -34.27 3.02
CA VAL A 246 6.80 -32.92 3.10
C VAL A 246 5.58 -33.01 3.99
N GLU A 247 5.58 -32.24 5.05
CA GLU A 247 4.46 -32.10 5.97
C GLU A 247 3.75 -30.78 5.68
N TYR A 248 2.45 -30.83 5.50
CA TYR A 248 1.57 -29.66 5.42
C TYR A 248 0.64 -29.64 6.61
N GLU A 249 0.57 -28.50 7.28
CA GLU A 249 -0.32 -28.27 8.39
C GLU A 249 -1.05 -26.92 8.20
N LEU A 250 -2.37 -26.94 8.19
CA LEU A 250 -3.20 -25.76 8.08
C LEU A 250 -3.82 -25.43 9.43
N GLN A 251 -3.51 -24.26 9.93
CA GLN A 251 -4.01 -23.76 11.21
C GLN A 251 -4.89 -22.52 11.03
N GLN A 252 -5.93 -22.41 11.85
CA GLN A 252 -6.70 -21.18 12.02
C GLN A 252 -5.85 -20.09 12.69
N PRO A 253 -6.31 -18.80 12.71
CA PRO A 253 -5.59 -17.72 13.38
C PRO A 253 -5.30 -17.97 14.87
N ASP A 254 -6.15 -18.72 15.55
CA ASP A 254 -5.98 -19.12 16.96
C ASP A 254 -4.98 -20.28 17.17
N GLY A 255 -4.42 -20.82 16.09
CA GLY A 255 -3.47 -21.94 16.10
C GLY A 255 -4.12 -23.33 16.05
N GLN A 256 -5.45 -23.43 16.00
CA GLN A 256 -6.11 -24.73 15.86
C GLN A 256 -5.83 -25.34 14.49
N GLN A 257 -5.30 -26.56 14.48
CA GLN A 257 -5.10 -27.32 13.23
C GLN A 257 -6.45 -27.78 12.68
N VAL A 258 -6.70 -27.48 11.38
CA VAL A 258 -7.95 -27.85 10.69
C VAL A 258 -7.73 -28.88 9.59
N ALA A 259 -6.52 -28.98 9.06
CA ALA A 259 -6.16 -30.01 8.08
C ALA A 259 -4.64 -30.26 8.12
N SER A 260 -4.25 -31.47 7.76
CA SER A 260 -2.83 -31.81 7.56
C SER A 260 -2.67 -32.93 6.54
N LEU A 261 -1.49 -33.01 5.95
CA LEU A 261 -1.11 -34.04 4.98
C LEU A 261 0.39 -34.25 4.99
N ASN A 262 0.81 -35.48 4.75
CA ASN A 262 2.21 -35.85 4.60
C ASN A 262 2.43 -36.51 3.24
N SER A 263 3.44 -36.06 2.49
CA SER A 263 3.82 -36.58 1.18
C SER A 263 5.26 -37.08 1.15
N VAL A 264 5.48 -38.32 0.76
CA VAL A 264 6.84 -38.88 0.66
C VAL A 264 7.52 -38.40 -0.60
N ILE A 265 8.75 -37.87 -0.44
CA ILE A 265 9.56 -37.41 -1.56
C ILE A 265 10.87 -38.15 -1.69
N ARG A 266 11.36 -38.28 -2.93
CA ARG A 266 12.68 -38.83 -3.27
C ARG A 266 13.31 -37.97 -4.33
N ILE A 267 14.49 -37.40 -4.02
CA ILE A 267 15.14 -36.43 -4.91
C ILE A 267 16.58 -36.88 -5.17
N LYS A 268 16.93 -37.06 -6.44
CA LYS A 268 18.30 -37.41 -6.86
C LYS A 268 19.23 -36.22 -6.63
N PRO A 269 20.56 -36.43 -6.47
CA PRO A 269 21.54 -35.38 -6.36
C PRO A 269 21.45 -34.37 -7.53
N GLY A 270 21.53 -33.09 -7.24
CA GLY A 270 21.50 -32.02 -8.23
C GLY A 270 20.16 -31.87 -8.99
N LYS A 271 19.08 -32.47 -8.49
CA LYS A 271 17.74 -32.41 -9.15
C LYS A 271 16.71 -31.73 -8.26
N SER A 272 15.65 -31.22 -8.93
CA SER A 272 14.42 -30.77 -8.28
C SER A 272 13.30 -31.79 -8.47
N THR A 273 12.30 -31.73 -7.61
CA THR A 273 11.04 -32.47 -7.74
C THR A 273 9.87 -31.55 -7.35
N TYR A 274 8.69 -31.89 -7.85
CA TYR A 274 7.43 -31.30 -7.40
C TYR A 274 6.68 -32.29 -6.51
N SER A 275 6.11 -31.81 -5.40
CA SER A 275 4.98 -32.45 -4.71
C SER A 275 3.73 -31.64 -5.04
N SER A 276 2.68 -32.32 -5.46
CA SER A 276 1.38 -31.71 -5.76
C SER A 276 0.34 -32.42 -4.91
N ASP A 277 -0.26 -31.70 -4.00
CA ASP A 277 -1.09 -32.23 -2.93
C ASP A 277 -2.38 -31.40 -2.78
N LYS A 278 -3.33 -31.92 -2.00
CA LYS A 278 -4.60 -31.26 -1.77
C LYS A 278 -5.05 -31.44 -0.31
N LEU A 279 -5.35 -30.33 0.34
CA LEU A 279 -6.04 -30.34 1.63
C LEU A 279 -7.53 -30.04 1.44
N THR A 280 -8.40 -30.78 2.13
CA THR A 280 -9.82 -30.46 2.19
C THR A 280 -10.13 -29.84 3.53
N VAL A 281 -10.69 -28.63 3.51
CA VAL A 281 -11.10 -27.88 4.71
C VAL A 281 -12.61 -27.91 4.79
N LYS A 282 -13.15 -28.43 5.91
CA LYS A 282 -14.59 -28.44 6.18
C LYS A 282 -14.99 -27.14 6.88
N SER A 283 -16.12 -26.55 6.46
CA SER A 283 -16.67 -25.30 6.99
C SER A 283 -15.58 -24.20 7.12
N PRO A 284 -14.92 -23.85 6.00
CA PRO A 284 -13.80 -22.92 6.05
C PRO A 284 -14.25 -21.52 6.45
N MET A 285 -13.39 -20.80 7.18
CA MET A 285 -13.49 -19.35 7.32
C MET A 285 -13.03 -18.72 6.00
N LEU A 286 -13.98 -18.21 5.22
CA LEU A 286 -13.70 -17.62 3.92
C LEU A 286 -13.19 -16.19 4.06
N TRP A 287 -12.13 -15.88 3.32
CA TRP A 287 -11.58 -14.53 3.24
C TRP A 287 -12.47 -13.61 2.41
N SER A 288 -12.73 -12.41 2.92
CA SER A 288 -13.40 -11.32 2.21
C SER A 288 -12.96 -9.97 2.80
N PRO A 289 -13.26 -8.84 2.14
CA PRO A 289 -13.05 -7.51 2.72
C PRO A 289 -13.74 -7.33 4.08
N GLU A 290 -14.88 -7.94 4.28
CA GLU A 290 -15.64 -7.88 5.54
C GLU A 290 -15.09 -8.83 6.61
N ASN A 291 -14.51 -9.94 6.19
CA ASN A 291 -13.93 -10.95 7.07
C ASN A 291 -12.59 -11.44 6.52
N PRO A 292 -11.48 -10.72 6.73
CA PRO A 292 -10.17 -11.07 6.19
C PRO A 292 -9.51 -12.22 6.98
N ALA A 293 -10.17 -13.38 7.00
CA ALA A 293 -9.71 -14.56 7.71
C ALA A 293 -8.48 -15.18 7.05
N LEU A 294 -7.37 -15.23 7.78
CA LEU A 294 -6.10 -15.79 7.31
C LEU A 294 -5.75 -17.07 8.08
N TYR A 295 -5.48 -18.13 7.35
CA TYR A 295 -4.90 -19.36 7.89
C TYR A 295 -3.38 -19.31 7.86
N ASN A 296 -2.74 -20.02 8.77
CA ASN A 296 -1.32 -20.33 8.72
C ASN A 296 -1.13 -21.69 8.04
N LEU A 297 -0.60 -21.69 6.84
CA LEU A 297 -0.13 -22.90 6.17
C LEU A 297 1.34 -23.09 6.53
N ILE A 298 1.62 -24.12 7.30
CA ILE A 298 2.97 -24.53 7.71
C ILE A 298 3.42 -25.65 6.79
N VAL A 299 4.61 -25.47 6.20
CA VAL A 299 5.24 -26.49 5.36
C VAL A 299 6.58 -26.85 5.94
N ARG A 300 6.84 -28.14 6.15
CA ARG A 300 8.10 -28.68 6.66
C ARG A 300 8.60 -29.83 5.78
N ILE A 301 9.89 -29.88 5.57
CA ILE A 301 10.57 -31.03 4.99
C ILE A 301 11.34 -31.71 6.11
N ARG A 302 11.13 -33.03 6.28
CA ARG A 302 11.88 -33.85 7.22
C ARG A 302 12.58 -34.99 6.51
N ASP A 303 13.73 -35.40 7.07
CA ASP A 303 14.42 -36.62 6.64
C ASP A 303 13.72 -37.89 7.19
N GLU A 304 14.22 -39.07 6.81
CA GLU A 304 13.70 -40.36 7.29
C GLU A 304 13.82 -40.56 8.81
N LYS A 305 14.62 -39.77 9.49
CA LYS A 305 14.78 -39.78 10.95
C LYS A 305 13.89 -38.77 11.66
N GLY A 306 13.14 -37.96 10.92
CA GLY A 306 12.31 -36.91 11.45
C GLY A 306 13.03 -35.59 11.70
N ASN A 307 14.30 -35.44 11.33
CA ASN A 307 15.02 -34.17 11.52
C ASN A 307 14.46 -33.11 10.55
N PRO A 308 14.33 -31.84 11.00
CA PRO A 308 13.91 -30.75 10.14
C PRO A 308 15.01 -30.42 9.12
N ILE A 309 14.63 -30.32 7.85
CA ILE A 309 15.54 -30.02 6.74
C ILE A 309 15.30 -28.64 6.19
N ASP A 310 14.03 -28.27 5.95
CA ASP A 310 13.61 -26.93 5.52
C ASP A 310 12.15 -26.72 5.86
N GLY A 311 11.70 -25.47 5.91
CA GLY A 311 10.31 -25.14 6.12
C GLY A 311 10.07 -23.68 6.43
N TYR A 312 8.83 -23.28 6.27
CA TYR A 312 8.34 -21.94 6.59
C TYR A 312 6.82 -21.96 6.76
N ARG A 313 6.29 -20.84 7.18
CA ARG A 313 4.87 -20.58 7.27
C ARG A 313 4.44 -19.62 6.16
N ARG A 314 3.26 -19.81 5.59
CA ARG A 314 2.59 -18.87 4.68
C ARG A 314 1.22 -18.51 5.24
N ARG A 315 0.85 -17.22 5.24
CA ARG A 315 -0.54 -16.83 5.49
C ARG A 315 -1.32 -17.01 4.19
N ILE A 316 -2.49 -17.64 4.27
CA ILE A 316 -3.39 -17.87 3.13
C ILE A 316 -4.82 -17.53 3.49
N GLY A 317 -5.60 -17.03 2.53
CA GLY A 317 -7.03 -16.75 2.69
C GLY A 317 -7.84 -17.57 1.69
N ILE A 318 -8.65 -18.50 2.18
CA ILE A 318 -9.49 -19.34 1.32
C ILE A 318 -10.62 -18.51 0.74
N ARG A 319 -10.68 -18.40 -0.56
CA ARG A 319 -11.72 -17.64 -1.28
C ARG A 319 -11.93 -18.12 -2.71
N SER A 320 -13.09 -17.77 -3.26
CA SER A 320 -13.34 -17.80 -4.70
C SER A 320 -13.76 -16.42 -5.18
N ILE A 321 -13.29 -16.01 -6.34
CA ILE A 321 -13.68 -14.80 -7.04
C ILE A 321 -14.11 -15.14 -8.46
N GLU A 322 -15.20 -14.55 -8.93
CA GLU A 322 -15.69 -14.79 -10.28
C GLU A 322 -16.25 -13.48 -10.87
N PHE A 323 -15.91 -13.21 -12.12
CA PHE A 323 -16.50 -12.11 -12.90
C PHE A 323 -17.45 -12.70 -13.94
N LYS A 324 -18.73 -12.38 -13.81
CA LYS A 324 -19.81 -13.04 -14.57
C LYS A 324 -20.51 -12.09 -15.56
N GLY A 325 -19.76 -11.18 -16.15
CA GLY A 325 -20.31 -10.24 -17.12
C GLY A 325 -21.45 -9.39 -16.53
N GLU A 326 -22.64 -9.45 -17.16
CA GLU A 326 -23.81 -8.68 -16.70
C GLU A 326 -24.30 -9.04 -15.28
N ASP A 327 -23.94 -10.23 -14.76
CA ASP A 327 -24.24 -10.63 -13.38
C ASP A 327 -23.22 -10.08 -12.36
N GLY A 328 -22.20 -9.36 -12.80
CA GLY A 328 -21.24 -8.65 -11.98
C GLY A 328 -20.19 -9.53 -11.30
N PHE A 329 -19.69 -9.05 -10.17
CA PHE A 329 -18.68 -9.71 -9.37
C PHE A 329 -19.30 -10.65 -8.33
N TRP A 330 -18.72 -11.84 -8.16
CA TRP A 330 -19.13 -12.84 -7.18
C TRP A 330 -17.94 -13.18 -6.28
N LEU A 331 -18.19 -13.22 -4.99
CA LEU A 331 -17.23 -13.58 -3.97
C LEU A 331 -17.76 -14.76 -3.15
N ASN A 332 -16.96 -15.82 -3.03
CA ASN A 332 -17.30 -17.01 -2.26
C ASN A 332 -18.67 -17.63 -2.67
N GLY A 333 -18.90 -17.67 -3.98
CA GLY A 333 -20.12 -18.23 -4.57
C GLY A 333 -21.37 -17.38 -4.43
N LYS A 334 -21.25 -16.14 -3.92
CA LYS A 334 -22.38 -15.20 -3.75
C LYS A 334 -22.12 -13.91 -4.53
N PRO A 335 -23.19 -13.30 -5.10
CA PRO A 335 -23.06 -12.00 -5.74
C PRO A 335 -22.59 -10.95 -4.73
N TYR A 336 -21.66 -10.09 -5.14
CA TYR A 336 -21.21 -8.95 -4.35
C TYR A 336 -22.07 -7.74 -4.72
N GLU A 337 -22.93 -7.31 -3.79
CA GLU A 337 -24.05 -6.42 -4.11
C GLU A 337 -23.66 -4.96 -4.37
N ALA A 338 -22.60 -4.47 -3.70
CA ALA A 338 -22.16 -3.09 -3.85
C ALA A 338 -20.93 -3.00 -4.78
N PRO A 339 -20.75 -1.89 -5.51
CA PRO A 339 -19.52 -1.66 -6.25
C PRO A 339 -18.32 -1.62 -5.30
N LEU A 340 -17.19 -2.18 -5.75
CA LEU A 340 -15.94 -2.09 -5.04
C LEU A 340 -15.30 -0.74 -5.32
N ILE A 341 -15.28 0.13 -4.32
CA ILE A 341 -14.68 1.46 -4.42
C ILE A 341 -13.40 1.51 -3.60
N GLY A 342 -12.38 2.09 -4.21
CA GLY A 342 -11.08 2.28 -3.61
C GLY A 342 -10.28 3.40 -4.25
N ALA A 343 -8.96 3.26 -4.22
CA ALA A 343 -8.08 4.26 -4.80
C ALA A 343 -6.82 3.64 -5.42
N ASN A 344 -6.17 4.40 -6.26
CA ASN A 344 -4.82 4.12 -6.74
C ASN A 344 -3.79 4.47 -5.66
N ARG A 345 -2.66 3.78 -5.61
CA ARG A 345 -1.59 4.05 -4.66
C ARG A 345 -0.22 4.08 -5.31
N HIS A 346 0.48 5.22 -5.19
CA HIS A 346 1.93 5.29 -5.23
C HIS A 346 2.48 5.07 -3.83
N GLN A 347 3.66 4.45 -3.70
CA GLN A 347 4.21 4.13 -2.38
C GLN A 347 5.07 5.25 -1.78
N ASP A 348 5.42 6.28 -2.58
CA ASP A 348 6.27 7.38 -2.12
C ASP A 348 5.70 8.10 -0.88
N PHE A 349 6.61 8.52 -0.02
CA PHE A 349 6.31 9.27 1.20
C PHE A 349 7.17 10.53 1.25
N ALA A 350 6.66 11.56 1.91
CA ALA A 350 7.38 12.81 2.10
C ALA A 350 8.81 12.55 2.60
N ILE A 351 9.79 13.28 2.06
CA ILE A 351 11.20 13.28 2.46
C ILE A 351 11.97 12.04 1.98
N VAL A 352 11.43 10.82 2.11
CA VAL A 352 12.15 9.56 1.86
C VAL A 352 11.89 8.96 0.48
N GLY A 353 10.95 9.52 -0.29
CA GLY A 353 10.56 8.95 -1.58
C GLY A 353 10.03 7.53 -1.42
N ASN A 354 10.53 6.58 -2.22
CA ASN A 354 10.09 5.18 -2.18
C ASN A 354 10.71 4.34 -1.04
N ALA A 355 11.69 4.87 -0.29
CA ALA A 355 12.35 4.15 0.78
C ALA A 355 11.51 4.12 2.07
N VAL A 356 10.37 3.48 1.98
CA VAL A 356 9.32 3.44 3.00
C VAL A 356 9.43 2.14 3.80
N PRO A 357 9.52 2.19 5.15
CA PRO A 357 9.61 0.98 5.97
C PRO A 357 8.27 0.21 6.04
N ASN A 358 8.35 -1.08 6.34
CA ASN A 358 7.21 -2.00 6.37
C ASN A 358 6.04 -1.51 7.24
N SER A 359 6.34 -0.87 8.37
CA SER A 359 5.33 -0.30 9.27
C SER A 359 4.45 0.77 8.61
N ILE A 360 5.03 1.61 7.74
CA ILE A 360 4.30 2.65 7.01
C ILE A 360 3.40 2.02 5.94
N HIS A 361 3.84 0.96 5.27
CA HIS A 361 3.01 0.23 4.31
C HIS A 361 1.74 -0.32 4.98
N TRP A 362 1.87 -0.87 6.19
CA TRP A 362 0.72 -1.33 6.97
C TRP A 362 -0.18 -0.17 7.42
N ARG A 363 0.41 0.94 7.90
CA ARG A 363 -0.34 2.15 8.30
C ARG A 363 -1.08 2.76 7.11
N ASP A 364 -0.48 2.81 5.92
CA ASP A 364 -1.15 3.25 4.70
C ASP A 364 -2.37 2.36 4.38
N ALA A 365 -2.19 1.04 4.36
CA ALA A 365 -3.29 0.10 4.12
C ALA A 365 -4.41 0.25 5.16
N LYS A 366 -4.06 0.42 6.45
CA LYS A 366 -5.03 0.65 7.51
C LYS A 366 -5.83 1.95 7.30
N LYS A 367 -5.16 3.07 6.99
CA LYS A 367 -5.83 4.36 6.72
C LYS A 367 -6.77 4.26 5.52
N LEU A 368 -6.37 3.58 4.46
CA LEU A 368 -7.23 3.35 3.29
C LEU A 368 -8.45 2.49 3.66
N ARG A 369 -8.24 1.45 4.46
CA ARG A 369 -9.33 0.61 4.96
C ARG A 369 -10.27 1.36 5.92
N ASP A 370 -9.72 2.19 6.80
CA ASP A 370 -10.47 3.07 7.71
C ASP A 370 -11.31 4.09 6.93
N ALA A 371 -10.83 4.57 5.79
CA ALA A 371 -11.62 5.38 4.85
C ALA A 371 -12.77 4.61 4.18
N GLY A 372 -12.89 3.30 4.38
CA GLY A 372 -13.94 2.46 3.79
C GLY A 372 -13.60 1.91 2.40
N MET A 373 -12.38 2.10 1.93
CA MET A 373 -11.92 1.52 0.67
C MET A 373 -11.84 0.01 0.75
N LYS A 374 -12.14 -0.68 -0.37
CA LYS A 374 -12.16 -2.14 -0.46
C LYS A 374 -11.26 -2.69 -1.55
N VAL A 375 -10.78 -1.84 -2.45
CA VAL A 375 -9.86 -2.21 -3.53
C VAL A 375 -8.82 -1.13 -3.69
N ILE A 376 -7.56 -1.56 -3.89
CA ILE A 376 -6.44 -0.68 -4.19
C ILE A 376 -5.85 -1.12 -5.53
N ARG A 377 -5.61 -0.16 -6.41
CA ARG A 377 -4.86 -0.41 -7.64
C ARG A 377 -3.41 0.06 -7.44
N ASN A 378 -2.48 -0.82 -7.73
CA ASN A 378 -1.04 -0.57 -7.58
C ASN A 378 -0.49 0.26 -8.74
N ALA A 379 -0.99 1.47 -8.93
CA ALA A 379 -0.56 2.33 -10.03
C ALA A 379 0.85 2.90 -9.79
N HIS A 380 1.76 2.85 -10.73
CA HIS A 380 1.71 2.01 -11.94
C HIS A 380 2.84 0.98 -11.87
N CYS A 381 3.00 0.35 -10.71
CA CYS A 381 4.06 -0.62 -10.44
C CYS A 381 3.73 -1.52 -9.24
N PRO A 382 4.36 -2.70 -9.15
CA PRO A 382 4.21 -3.58 -8.00
C PRO A 382 4.62 -2.90 -6.70
N GLN A 383 3.74 -2.97 -5.70
CA GLN A 383 3.98 -2.40 -4.38
C GLN A 383 4.93 -3.27 -3.56
N ASP A 384 5.36 -2.73 -2.42
CA ASP A 384 6.16 -3.44 -1.43
C ASP A 384 5.44 -4.71 -0.93
N PRO A 385 6.15 -5.83 -0.69
CA PRO A 385 5.55 -7.05 -0.11
C PRO A 385 4.82 -6.80 1.21
N ALA A 386 5.31 -5.90 2.06
CA ALA A 386 4.65 -5.54 3.31
C ALA A 386 3.27 -4.88 3.11
N PHE A 387 3.08 -4.15 2.00
CA PHE A 387 1.76 -3.62 1.65
C PHE A 387 0.79 -4.74 1.24
N MET A 388 1.27 -5.74 0.51
CA MET A 388 0.46 -6.90 0.14
C MET A 388 0.05 -7.72 1.37
N ASP A 389 1.00 -7.95 2.31
CA ASP A 389 0.71 -8.60 3.60
C ASP A 389 -0.33 -7.83 4.42
N ALA A 390 -0.26 -6.50 4.41
CA ALA A 390 -1.22 -5.64 5.08
C ALA A 390 -2.61 -5.68 4.42
N CYS A 391 -2.67 -5.72 3.08
CA CYS A 391 -3.94 -5.87 2.35
C CYS A 391 -4.61 -7.22 2.62
N ASP A 392 -3.83 -8.31 2.73
CA ASP A 392 -4.34 -9.62 3.14
C ASP A 392 -5.01 -9.56 4.53
N GLU A 393 -4.35 -8.92 5.49
CA GLU A 393 -4.77 -8.83 6.89
C GLU A 393 -5.96 -7.88 7.10
N LEU A 394 -6.01 -6.79 6.35
CA LEU A 394 -7.01 -5.73 6.51
C LEU A 394 -8.21 -5.87 5.56
N GLY A 395 -8.22 -6.85 4.67
CA GLY A 395 -9.32 -7.08 3.75
C GLY A 395 -9.41 -6.04 2.63
N LEU A 396 -8.30 -5.73 1.99
CA LEU A 396 -8.26 -4.91 0.78
C LEU A 396 -7.98 -5.79 -0.43
N PHE A 397 -8.82 -5.75 -1.44
CA PHE A 397 -8.46 -6.30 -2.75
C PHE A 397 -7.37 -5.46 -3.41
N VAL A 398 -6.53 -6.10 -4.22
CA VAL A 398 -5.46 -5.44 -4.96
C VAL A 398 -5.52 -5.78 -6.44
N ILE A 399 -5.49 -4.75 -7.28
CA ILE A 399 -5.21 -4.87 -8.72
C ILE A 399 -3.70 -4.70 -8.87
N VAL A 400 -3.03 -5.77 -9.33
CA VAL A 400 -1.57 -5.82 -9.38
C VAL A 400 -1.08 -5.47 -10.78
N ASN A 401 -0.34 -4.37 -10.89
CA ASN A 401 0.06 -3.77 -12.16
C ASN A 401 1.49 -4.12 -12.55
N THR A 402 1.69 -4.36 -13.84
CA THR A 402 3.01 -4.35 -14.47
C THR A 402 3.60 -2.94 -14.46
N PRO A 403 4.90 -2.74 -14.22
CA PRO A 403 5.52 -1.41 -14.28
C PRO A 403 5.39 -0.78 -15.66
N GLY A 404 4.86 0.45 -15.74
CA GLY A 404 4.82 1.21 -17.01
C GLY A 404 3.62 2.13 -17.17
N TRP A 405 3.86 3.26 -17.85
CA TRP A 405 2.86 4.29 -18.11
C TRP A 405 3.20 5.11 -19.35
N GLN A 406 2.26 5.19 -20.30
CA GLN A 406 2.31 6.04 -21.51
C GLN A 406 3.64 5.92 -22.30
N PHE A 407 4.19 4.71 -22.37
CA PHE A 407 5.45 4.48 -23.06
C PHE A 407 5.51 3.09 -23.69
N TRP A 408 5.91 3.03 -24.94
CA TRP A 408 6.24 1.81 -25.67
C TRP A 408 7.54 1.99 -26.44
N ASN A 409 8.36 0.94 -26.47
CA ASN A 409 9.58 0.88 -27.28
C ASN A 409 9.53 -0.36 -28.17
N ASP A 410 9.64 -0.18 -29.48
CA ASP A 410 9.62 -1.28 -30.46
C ASP A 410 10.86 -2.17 -30.43
N ALA A 411 11.90 -1.80 -29.68
CA ALA A 411 13.07 -2.66 -29.48
C ALA A 411 12.64 -3.96 -28.77
N PRO A 412 12.95 -5.15 -29.33
CA PRO A 412 12.52 -6.43 -28.76
C PRO A 412 12.91 -6.65 -27.30
N VAL A 413 14.03 -6.06 -26.86
CA VAL A 413 14.51 -6.14 -25.47
C VAL A 413 13.54 -5.50 -24.48
N PHE A 414 12.81 -4.44 -24.88
CA PHE A 414 11.82 -3.80 -24.00
C PHE A 414 10.66 -4.76 -23.71
N ALA A 415 10.02 -5.29 -24.76
CA ALA A 415 8.93 -6.25 -24.60
C ALA A 415 9.35 -7.50 -23.80
N GLN A 416 10.55 -8.04 -24.05
CA GLN A 416 11.08 -9.17 -23.30
C GLN A 416 11.23 -8.88 -21.80
N ARG A 417 11.67 -7.67 -21.44
CA ARG A 417 11.80 -7.24 -20.05
C ARG A 417 10.41 -7.05 -19.39
N VAL A 418 9.46 -6.46 -20.13
CA VAL A 418 8.06 -6.39 -19.66
C VAL A 418 7.50 -7.78 -19.40
N TYR A 419 7.68 -8.75 -20.31
CA TYR A 419 7.23 -10.13 -20.11
C TYR A 419 7.92 -10.81 -18.92
N SER A 420 9.19 -10.50 -18.68
CA SER A 420 9.90 -10.96 -17.48
C SER A 420 9.29 -10.37 -16.21
N ASP A 421 8.95 -9.09 -16.22
CA ASP A 421 8.30 -8.43 -15.10
C ASP A 421 6.93 -9.04 -14.81
N ILE A 422 6.11 -9.33 -15.84
CA ILE A 422 4.81 -9.98 -15.66
C ILE A 422 4.97 -11.36 -14.99
N ARG A 423 5.93 -12.19 -15.44
CA ARG A 423 6.19 -13.50 -14.83
C ARG A 423 6.59 -13.36 -13.36
N ASN A 424 7.56 -12.50 -13.10
CA ASN A 424 8.08 -12.30 -11.75
C ASN A 424 7.04 -11.71 -10.81
N LEU A 425 6.18 -10.82 -11.30
CA LEU A 425 5.06 -10.25 -10.59
C LEU A 425 4.08 -11.34 -10.13
N VAL A 426 3.62 -12.19 -11.06
CA VAL A 426 2.68 -13.28 -10.74
C VAL A 426 3.32 -14.24 -9.75
N ARG A 427 4.57 -14.66 -9.96
CA ARG A 427 5.30 -15.57 -9.06
C ARG A 427 5.44 -15.02 -7.65
N ARG A 428 5.72 -13.73 -7.51
CA ARG A 428 5.84 -13.06 -6.21
C ARG A 428 4.51 -13.03 -5.46
N ASP A 429 3.42 -12.63 -6.15
CA ASP A 429 2.17 -12.25 -5.50
C ASP A 429 1.06 -13.31 -5.58
N ARG A 430 1.22 -14.39 -6.33
CA ARG A 430 0.19 -15.39 -6.61
C ARG A 430 -0.45 -16.07 -5.39
N ASN A 431 0.19 -16.04 -4.23
CA ASN A 431 -0.32 -16.65 -3.01
C ASN A 431 -1.07 -15.67 -2.09
N HIS A 432 -1.13 -14.38 -2.41
CA HIS A 432 -1.83 -13.39 -1.63
C HIS A 432 -3.35 -13.44 -1.87
N PRO A 433 -4.20 -13.64 -0.86
CA PRO A 433 -5.64 -13.61 -1.03
C PRO A 433 -6.18 -12.24 -1.44
N CYS A 434 -5.46 -11.17 -1.20
CA CYS A 434 -5.85 -9.82 -1.61
C CYS A 434 -5.77 -9.62 -3.13
N VAL A 435 -4.98 -10.38 -3.88
CA VAL A 435 -4.90 -10.23 -5.35
C VAL A 435 -6.27 -10.48 -5.98
N TRP A 436 -6.87 -9.44 -6.54
CA TRP A 436 -8.20 -9.48 -7.14
C TRP A 436 -8.14 -9.76 -8.63
N MET A 437 -7.25 -9.04 -9.33
CA MET A 437 -6.94 -9.25 -10.74
C MET A 437 -5.52 -8.79 -11.06
N TRP A 438 -5.02 -9.26 -12.19
CA TRP A 438 -3.75 -8.85 -12.77
C TRP A 438 -3.99 -7.80 -13.86
N GLU A 439 -3.18 -6.76 -13.88
CA GLU A 439 -3.11 -5.79 -14.96
C GLU A 439 -1.75 -5.92 -15.66
N PRO A 440 -1.62 -6.91 -16.57
CA PRO A 440 -0.33 -7.23 -17.17
C PRO A 440 0.06 -6.30 -18.32
N ILE A 441 -0.79 -5.32 -18.60
CA ILE A 441 -0.56 -4.32 -19.65
C ILE A 441 0.21 -3.10 -19.07
N LEU A 442 0.64 -2.22 -19.95
CA LEU A 442 1.22 -0.93 -19.59
C LEU A 442 0.13 0.14 -19.61
N ASN A 443 -0.03 0.87 -18.52
CA ASN A 443 -1.09 1.86 -18.35
C ASN A 443 -1.05 2.93 -19.47
N GLU A 444 -2.23 3.26 -20.05
CA GLU A 444 -2.39 4.31 -21.07
C GLU A 444 -1.35 4.26 -22.20
N THR A 445 -0.99 3.06 -22.63
CA THR A 445 0.10 2.85 -23.59
C THR A 445 -0.43 2.27 -24.90
N TRP A 446 0.05 2.82 -26.01
CA TRP A 446 -0.27 2.33 -27.36
C TRP A 446 0.71 1.22 -27.76
N TYR A 447 0.49 0.01 -27.29
CA TYR A 447 1.28 -1.17 -27.61
C TYR A 447 0.65 -2.00 -28.74
N PRO A 448 1.41 -2.89 -29.40
CA PRO A 448 0.88 -3.82 -30.41
C PRO A 448 -0.13 -4.84 -29.81
N ALA A 449 -1.06 -5.33 -30.64
CA ALA A 449 -2.07 -6.32 -30.16
C ALA A 449 -1.47 -7.64 -29.70
N ASP A 450 -0.37 -8.08 -30.31
CA ASP A 450 0.34 -9.30 -29.91
C ASP A 450 1.03 -9.15 -28.56
N PHE A 451 1.44 -7.95 -28.16
CA PHE A 451 1.91 -7.68 -26.80
C PHE A 451 0.80 -7.96 -25.77
N ALA A 452 -0.41 -7.43 -25.98
CA ALA A 452 -1.53 -7.64 -25.06
C ALA A 452 -1.91 -9.11 -24.93
N ARG A 453 -2.00 -9.83 -26.07
CA ARG A 453 -2.22 -11.28 -26.06
C ARG A 453 -1.14 -12.02 -25.27
N ASN A 454 0.14 -11.79 -25.58
CA ASN A 454 1.24 -12.45 -24.90
C ASN A 454 1.26 -12.13 -23.38
N ALA A 455 0.95 -10.91 -22.99
CA ALA A 455 0.86 -10.50 -21.59
C ALA A 455 -0.25 -11.26 -20.84
N HIS A 456 -1.42 -11.40 -21.47
CA HIS A 456 -2.51 -12.21 -20.95
C HIS A 456 -2.12 -13.69 -20.84
N ASP A 457 -1.58 -14.28 -21.91
CA ASP A 457 -1.17 -15.67 -21.95
C ASP A 457 -0.11 -16.02 -20.89
N ILE A 458 0.80 -15.08 -20.60
CA ILE A 458 1.79 -15.23 -19.53
C ILE A 458 1.11 -15.33 -18.16
N VAL A 459 0.11 -14.50 -17.88
CA VAL A 459 -0.61 -14.55 -16.61
C VAL A 459 -1.32 -15.90 -16.45
N GLU A 460 -2.00 -16.38 -17.47
CA GLU A 460 -2.68 -17.68 -17.43
C GLU A 460 -1.69 -18.85 -17.30
N ALA A 461 -0.55 -18.80 -17.99
CA ALA A 461 0.50 -19.79 -17.86
C ALA A 461 1.13 -19.84 -16.46
N GLU A 462 1.37 -18.66 -15.84
CA GLU A 462 1.94 -18.56 -14.50
C GLU A 462 0.93 -18.85 -13.39
N TYR A 463 -0.38 -18.73 -13.66
CA TYR A 463 -1.45 -19.07 -12.73
C TYR A 463 -2.52 -19.98 -13.39
N PRO A 464 -2.21 -21.26 -13.71
CA PRO A 464 -3.10 -22.17 -14.45
C PRO A 464 -4.17 -22.81 -13.53
N TYR A 465 -4.79 -22.04 -12.66
CA TYR A 465 -5.79 -22.50 -11.69
C TYR A 465 -7.03 -21.60 -11.75
N PRO A 466 -8.18 -22.05 -11.20
CA PRO A 466 -9.38 -21.21 -11.10
C PRO A 466 -9.11 -19.89 -10.38
N TYR A 467 -9.97 -18.89 -10.67
CA TYR A 467 -9.96 -17.57 -10.04
C TYR A 467 -8.77 -16.67 -10.43
N CYS A 468 -8.16 -16.94 -11.58
CA CYS A 468 -7.18 -16.07 -12.24
C CYS A 468 -7.90 -15.19 -13.26
N TYR A 469 -7.76 -13.87 -13.13
CA TYR A 469 -8.38 -12.90 -14.02
C TYR A 469 -7.41 -11.78 -14.36
N SER A 470 -7.51 -11.27 -15.58
CA SER A 470 -6.73 -10.12 -16.00
C SER A 470 -7.61 -9.05 -16.64
N GLY A 471 -7.13 -7.81 -16.57
CA GLY A 471 -7.81 -6.63 -17.10
C GLY A 471 -6.93 -5.77 -17.98
N CYS A 472 -7.56 -5.05 -18.92
CA CYS A 472 -6.90 -4.06 -19.76
C CYS A 472 -7.84 -2.92 -20.13
N ASP A 473 -7.30 -1.88 -20.78
CA ASP A 473 -8.10 -0.75 -21.28
C ASP A 473 -9.10 -1.17 -22.35
N SER A 474 -10.31 -0.62 -22.29
CA SER A 474 -11.38 -0.89 -23.26
C SER A 474 -11.05 -0.40 -24.68
N GLU A 475 -10.08 0.50 -24.81
CA GLU A 475 -9.57 1.01 -26.10
C GLU A 475 -8.29 0.33 -26.58
N ALA A 476 -7.72 -0.60 -25.76
CA ALA A 476 -6.48 -1.27 -26.10
C ALA A 476 -6.63 -2.22 -27.28
N LYS A 477 -5.59 -2.34 -28.09
CA LYS A 477 -5.45 -3.41 -29.09
C LYS A 477 -5.21 -4.73 -28.34
N GLY A 478 -5.90 -5.79 -28.75
CA GLY A 478 -5.80 -7.11 -28.10
C GLY A 478 -6.70 -7.26 -26.88
N LYS A 479 -7.59 -6.31 -26.58
CA LYS A 479 -8.55 -6.36 -25.48
C LYS A 479 -9.48 -7.58 -25.49
N GLU A 480 -9.68 -8.20 -26.64
CA GLU A 480 -10.51 -9.38 -26.82
C GLU A 480 -10.03 -10.63 -26.06
N HIS A 481 -8.80 -10.62 -25.57
CA HIS A 481 -8.21 -11.70 -24.76
C HIS A 481 -8.56 -11.56 -23.27
N PHE A 482 -9.01 -10.39 -22.81
CA PHE A 482 -9.22 -10.06 -21.40
C PHE A 482 -10.67 -10.23 -20.98
N GLN A 483 -10.90 -10.62 -19.73
CA GLN A 483 -12.21 -10.81 -19.14
C GLN A 483 -12.76 -9.52 -18.53
N ILE A 484 -11.88 -8.59 -18.15
CA ILE A 484 -12.25 -7.34 -17.50
C ILE A 484 -11.71 -6.19 -18.33
N LEU A 485 -12.58 -5.21 -18.64
CA LEU A 485 -12.17 -4.02 -19.36
C LEU A 485 -12.29 -2.78 -18.50
N PHE A 486 -11.27 -1.94 -18.55
CA PHE A 486 -11.27 -0.66 -17.85
C PHE A 486 -11.96 0.41 -18.69
N THR A 487 -13.03 0.98 -18.16
CA THR A 487 -13.82 2.05 -18.77
C THR A 487 -14.55 2.84 -17.70
N HIS A 488 -15.14 3.95 -18.08
CA HIS A 488 -16.00 4.72 -17.20
C HIS A 488 -17.43 4.16 -17.17
N PRO A 489 -18.27 4.55 -16.19
CA PRO A 489 -19.66 4.10 -16.09
C PRO A 489 -20.47 4.35 -17.35
N LEU A 490 -21.30 3.38 -17.74
CA LEU A 490 -21.99 3.35 -19.01
C LEU A 490 -23.28 4.16 -19.06
N ASN A 491 -23.93 4.31 -17.92
CA ASN A 491 -25.21 5.02 -17.77
C ASN A 491 -25.06 6.27 -16.92
N GLY A 492 -23.81 6.67 -16.68
CA GLY A 492 -23.51 7.63 -15.67
C GLY A 492 -23.94 9.04 -15.98
N ASP A 493 -23.94 9.77 -14.94
CA ASP A 493 -23.99 11.20 -14.93
C ASP A 493 -22.64 11.79 -15.36
N GLY A 494 -22.05 11.27 -16.42
CA GLY A 494 -20.88 11.91 -16.94
C GLY A 494 -19.69 11.01 -17.17
N GLY A 495 -18.61 11.58 -17.46
CA GLY A 495 -17.43 10.93 -17.93
C GLY A 495 -17.47 10.64 -19.42
N ALA A 496 -16.31 10.60 -20.01
CA ALA A 496 -16.16 10.08 -21.35
C ALA A 496 -16.22 8.57 -21.29
N TYR A 497 -17.10 7.97 -22.06
CA TYR A 497 -17.10 6.54 -22.25
C TYR A 497 -16.07 6.20 -23.31
N SER A 498 -15.18 5.30 -22.99
CA SER A 498 -14.16 4.85 -23.93
C SER A 498 -14.67 3.72 -24.83
N THR A 499 -15.87 3.16 -24.59
CA THR A 499 -16.47 2.16 -25.46
C THR A 499 -17.99 2.24 -25.51
N ASN A 500 -18.55 2.09 -26.72
CA ASN A 500 -19.97 1.90 -26.95
C ASN A 500 -20.34 0.43 -27.22
N ASP A 501 -19.33 -0.45 -27.29
CA ASP A 501 -19.51 -1.88 -27.60
C ASP A 501 -19.55 -2.69 -26.28
N ILE A 502 -20.71 -2.62 -25.61
CA ILE A 502 -20.91 -3.32 -24.35
C ILE A 502 -21.32 -4.76 -24.61
N LYS A 503 -20.49 -5.68 -24.12
CA LYS A 503 -20.70 -7.12 -24.26
C LYS A 503 -21.15 -7.73 -22.92
N LYS A 504 -22.20 -8.53 -22.94
CA LYS A 504 -22.81 -9.15 -21.75
C LYS A 504 -21.88 -10.07 -20.97
N GLN A 505 -20.93 -10.69 -21.64
CA GLN A 505 -19.96 -11.61 -21.04
C GLN A 505 -18.78 -10.90 -20.37
N LEU A 506 -18.55 -9.61 -20.65
CA LEU A 506 -17.42 -8.85 -20.09
C LEU A 506 -17.85 -8.10 -18.84
N THR A 507 -16.91 -7.96 -17.92
CA THR A 507 -17.07 -7.14 -16.72
C THR A 507 -16.29 -5.83 -16.89
N TYR A 508 -16.81 -4.74 -16.34
CA TYR A 508 -16.21 -3.42 -16.45
C TYR A 508 -15.80 -2.86 -15.09
N PHE A 509 -14.74 -2.07 -15.10
CA PHE A 509 -14.22 -1.41 -13.91
C PHE A 509 -13.63 -0.03 -14.29
N THR A 510 -13.76 0.97 -13.44
CA THR A 510 -13.10 2.27 -13.63
C THR A 510 -11.77 2.28 -12.89
N ARG A 511 -10.66 2.08 -13.60
CA ARG A 511 -9.33 2.01 -12.97
C ARG A 511 -8.88 3.33 -12.35
N GLU A 512 -9.34 4.47 -12.89
CA GLU A 512 -9.00 5.82 -12.41
C GLU A 512 -10.21 6.73 -12.58
N TRP A 513 -10.59 7.46 -11.53
CA TRP A 513 -11.64 8.47 -11.58
C TRP A 513 -11.36 9.61 -10.60
N GLY A 514 -12.04 10.73 -10.76
CA GLY A 514 -11.97 11.89 -9.86
C GLY A 514 -10.96 12.95 -10.29
N ASP A 515 -9.93 12.61 -11.05
CA ASP A 515 -8.98 13.60 -11.55
C ASP A 515 -9.55 14.33 -12.76
N ASN A 516 -10.08 15.50 -12.51
CA ASN A 516 -10.64 16.37 -13.53
C ASN A 516 -9.91 17.72 -13.52
N VAL A 517 -9.28 18.04 -14.64
CA VAL A 517 -8.49 19.26 -14.82
C VAL A 517 -8.95 20.01 -16.05
N ASP A 518 -9.06 21.32 -15.95
CA ASP A 518 -9.40 22.18 -17.07
C ASP A 518 -8.23 22.31 -18.05
N ASP A 519 -7.03 22.35 -17.51
CA ASP A 519 -5.78 22.46 -18.24
C ASP A 519 -4.66 21.72 -17.50
N TRP A 520 -4.01 20.77 -18.18
CA TRP A 520 -2.92 19.96 -17.63
C TRP A 520 -1.72 20.79 -17.16
N ASN A 521 -1.54 22.01 -17.66
CA ASN A 521 -0.47 22.92 -17.26
C ASN A 521 -0.84 23.80 -16.07
N SER A 522 -2.13 24.10 -15.84
CA SER A 522 -2.56 25.00 -14.76
C SER A 522 -2.63 24.34 -13.41
N HIS A 523 -2.87 23.02 -13.36
CA HIS A 523 -3.09 22.23 -12.15
C HIS A 523 -4.21 22.71 -11.22
N ASN A 524 -4.96 23.72 -11.63
CA ASN A 524 -6.14 24.20 -10.93
C ASN A 524 -7.34 23.33 -11.30
N SER A 525 -7.88 22.62 -10.32
CA SER A 525 -9.06 21.82 -10.54
C SER A 525 -9.76 21.51 -9.22
N PRO A 526 -11.05 21.17 -9.24
CA PRO A 526 -11.74 20.77 -8.02
C PRO A 526 -11.20 19.48 -7.41
N SER A 527 -10.48 18.65 -8.18
CA SER A 527 -9.86 17.42 -7.68
C SER A 527 -8.48 17.63 -7.03
N ARG A 528 -7.72 18.63 -7.51
CA ARG A 528 -6.32 18.84 -7.11
C ARG A 528 -6.22 19.94 -6.05
N VAL A 529 -6.36 19.59 -4.79
CA VAL A 529 -6.45 20.49 -3.66
C VAL A 529 -5.42 20.14 -2.59
N ALA A 530 -4.45 21.01 -2.37
CA ALA A 530 -3.53 20.86 -1.24
C ALA A 530 -4.26 21.11 0.10
N ARG A 531 -3.95 20.30 1.11
CA ARG A 531 -4.57 20.39 2.43
C ARG A 531 -4.35 21.76 3.09
N ASN A 532 -3.20 22.40 2.87
CA ASN A 532 -2.86 23.72 3.39
C ASN A 532 -3.60 24.88 2.73
N TRP A 533 -4.36 24.66 1.64
CA TRP A 533 -5.24 25.67 1.07
C TRP A 533 -6.50 25.90 1.90
N GLY A 534 -6.75 25.05 2.91
CA GLY A 534 -7.75 25.25 3.94
C GLY A 534 -9.13 24.70 3.61
N GLU A 535 -10.07 25.06 4.48
CA GLU A 535 -11.42 24.49 4.57
C GLU A 535 -12.19 24.50 3.24
N GLN A 536 -12.27 25.65 2.58
CA GLN A 536 -13.12 25.80 1.38
C GLN A 536 -12.61 24.96 0.20
N ALA A 537 -11.30 24.91 0.01
CA ALA A 537 -10.70 24.10 -1.04
C ALA A 537 -10.95 22.60 -0.80
N MET A 538 -10.77 22.14 0.45
CA MET A 538 -11.04 20.73 0.81
C MET A 538 -12.53 20.35 0.70
N LEU A 539 -13.46 21.28 0.94
CA LEU A 539 -14.89 21.05 0.72
C LEU A 539 -15.21 20.89 -0.76
N ILE A 540 -14.61 21.71 -1.62
CA ILE A 540 -14.77 21.60 -3.09
C ILE A 540 -14.29 20.22 -3.57
N GLN A 541 -13.13 19.75 -3.13
CA GLN A 541 -12.60 18.44 -3.48
C GLN A 541 -13.54 17.31 -3.03
N ALA A 542 -13.98 17.34 -1.78
CA ALA A 542 -14.87 16.32 -1.24
C ALA A 542 -16.19 16.25 -1.98
N GLN A 543 -16.79 17.42 -2.32
CA GLN A 543 -18.02 17.50 -3.10
C GLN A 543 -17.81 16.98 -4.53
N HIS A 544 -16.67 17.30 -5.15
CA HIS A 544 -16.32 16.81 -6.49
C HIS A 544 -16.24 15.27 -6.52
N TYR A 545 -15.60 14.66 -5.52
CA TYR A 545 -15.50 13.20 -5.44
C TYR A 545 -16.83 12.54 -5.08
N ALA A 546 -17.65 13.17 -4.26
CA ALA A 546 -18.98 12.65 -3.92
C ALA A 546 -19.94 12.70 -5.11
N ARG A 547 -20.25 13.90 -5.58
CA ARG A 547 -21.19 14.18 -6.67
C ARG A 547 -20.94 15.59 -7.20
N PRO A 548 -20.21 15.78 -8.29
CA PRO A 548 -19.98 17.10 -8.88
C PRO A 548 -21.27 17.71 -9.44
N SER A 549 -21.27 19.02 -9.64
CA SER A 549 -22.39 19.75 -10.25
C SER A 549 -22.55 19.51 -11.75
N TYR A 550 -21.57 18.89 -12.37
CA TYR A 550 -21.55 18.51 -13.79
C TYR A 550 -21.37 17.00 -13.92
N LYS A 551 -21.71 16.46 -15.09
CA LYS A 551 -21.58 15.02 -15.33
C LYS A 551 -20.14 14.57 -15.38
N TYR A 552 -19.73 13.74 -14.41
CA TYR A 552 -18.42 13.15 -14.31
C TYR A 552 -18.45 11.88 -13.46
N THR A 553 -17.49 10.98 -13.63
CA THR A 553 -17.40 9.80 -12.79
C THR A 553 -17.11 10.21 -11.34
N SER A 554 -17.94 9.76 -10.43
CA SER A 554 -17.91 10.13 -9.02
C SER A 554 -18.34 8.95 -8.15
N TYR A 555 -18.24 9.08 -6.84
CA TYR A 555 -18.72 8.06 -5.92
C TYR A 555 -20.20 7.72 -6.17
N ASP A 556 -21.04 8.75 -6.27
CA ASP A 556 -22.48 8.60 -6.57
C ASP A 556 -22.73 7.93 -7.93
N ALA A 557 -22.00 8.33 -8.96
CA ALA A 557 -22.14 7.76 -10.31
C ALA A 557 -21.82 6.25 -10.33
N LEU A 558 -20.78 5.81 -9.60
CA LEU A 558 -20.41 4.40 -9.51
C LEU A 558 -21.50 3.54 -8.84
N TYR A 559 -22.26 4.09 -7.89
CA TYR A 559 -23.38 3.40 -7.27
C TYR A 559 -24.65 3.35 -8.14
N ARG A 560 -24.73 4.15 -9.21
CA ARG A 560 -25.86 4.15 -10.16
C ARG A 560 -25.61 3.26 -11.39
N THR A 561 -24.45 2.62 -11.48
CA THR A 561 -24.11 1.75 -12.62
C THR A 561 -24.78 0.39 -12.52
N PRO A 562 -25.00 -0.30 -13.65
CA PRO A 562 -25.38 -1.71 -13.65
C PRO A 562 -24.33 -2.59 -12.95
N ARG A 563 -24.76 -3.75 -12.45
CA ARG A 563 -23.87 -4.73 -11.78
C ARG A 563 -22.67 -5.17 -12.62
N GLN A 564 -22.77 -5.11 -13.93
CA GLN A 564 -21.69 -5.40 -14.86
C GLN A 564 -20.45 -4.50 -14.64
N HIS A 565 -20.69 -3.29 -14.14
CA HIS A 565 -19.64 -2.35 -13.74
C HIS A 565 -19.37 -2.50 -12.25
N VAL A 566 -18.28 -3.18 -11.89
CA VAL A 566 -18.05 -3.70 -10.55
C VAL A 566 -17.36 -2.73 -9.58
N GLY A 567 -17.08 -1.50 -10.02
CA GLY A 567 -16.53 -0.47 -9.14
C GLY A 567 -15.48 0.43 -9.77
N GLY A 568 -14.67 1.08 -8.94
CA GLY A 568 -13.60 1.95 -9.43
C GLY A 568 -12.64 2.47 -8.36
N CYS A 569 -11.43 2.83 -8.80
CA CYS A 569 -10.38 3.40 -7.98
C CYS A 569 -10.24 4.91 -8.23
N LEU A 570 -10.30 5.69 -7.15
CA LEU A 570 -10.02 7.13 -7.19
C LEU A 570 -8.57 7.40 -7.62
N TRP A 571 -8.34 8.39 -8.43
CA TRP A 571 -7.04 9.00 -8.61
C TRP A 571 -6.94 10.26 -7.72
N HIS A 572 -6.38 10.22 -6.51
CA HIS A 572 -5.48 9.24 -5.94
C HIS A 572 -5.73 9.06 -4.43
N SER A 573 -5.08 8.10 -3.76
CA SER A 573 -5.18 7.90 -2.30
C SER A 573 -4.46 8.98 -1.50
N PHE A 574 -3.22 9.28 -1.90
CA PHE A 574 -2.33 10.25 -1.25
C PHE A 574 -1.86 11.29 -2.25
N ASP A 575 -1.56 12.49 -1.78
CA ASP A 575 -0.76 13.41 -2.58
C ASP A 575 0.59 12.75 -2.84
N HIS A 576 1.12 12.88 -4.07
CA HIS A 576 2.35 12.22 -4.46
C HIS A 576 3.26 13.11 -5.29
N GLN A 577 4.52 12.76 -5.34
CA GLN A 577 5.55 13.48 -6.09
C GLN A 577 5.56 13.02 -7.53
N ARG A 578 5.83 13.95 -8.47
CA ARG A 578 5.85 13.64 -9.90
C ARG A 578 6.97 14.36 -10.63
N GLY A 579 7.35 13.84 -11.81
CA GLY A 579 8.45 14.35 -12.57
C GLY A 579 8.09 15.60 -13.38
N TYR A 580 6.98 15.59 -14.10
CA TYR A 580 6.68 16.59 -15.14
C TYR A 580 6.24 17.96 -14.61
N HIS A 581 5.98 18.11 -13.33
CA HIS A 581 5.49 19.36 -12.75
C HIS A 581 6.19 19.66 -11.41
N PRO A 582 6.54 20.92 -11.11
CA PRO A 582 7.19 21.29 -9.85
C PRO A 582 6.29 21.10 -8.61
N ASP A 583 4.96 21.16 -8.77
CA ASP A 583 4.04 20.85 -7.67
C ASP A 583 3.70 19.37 -7.64
N PRO A 584 3.53 18.78 -6.43
CA PRO A 584 2.98 17.45 -6.28
C PRO A 584 1.59 17.31 -6.89
N PHE A 585 1.16 16.09 -7.09
CA PHE A 585 -0.25 15.81 -7.35
C PHE A 585 -1.04 15.96 -6.05
N TYR A 586 -1.97 16.90 -6.00
CA TYR A 586 -2.77 17.19 -4.81
C TYR A 586 -4.15 16.51 -4.77
N GLY A 587 -4.37 15.52 -5.61
CA GLY A 587 -5.65 14.79 -5.70
C GLY A 587 -5.87 13.71 -4.64
N GLY A 588 -4.96 13.54 -3.70
CA GLY A 588 -5.10 12.58 -2.61
C GLY A 588 -6.27 12.92 -1.68
N VAL A 589 -6.89 11.89 -1.10
CA VAL A 589 -7.80 12.08 0.05
C VAL A 589 -7.02 12.37 1.34
N MET A 590 -5.72 12.13 1.32
CA MET A 590 -4.75 12.48 2.35
C MET A 590 -3.55 13.16 1.72
N ASP A 591 -2.84 14.00 2.50
CA ASP A 591 -1.64 14.67 2.04
C ASP A 591 -0.41 13.74 2.02
N VAL A 592 0.77 14.28 1.64
CA VAL A 592 2.04 13.52 1.55
C VAL A 592 2.51 12.92 2.88
N PHE A 593 2.01 13.41 4.02
CA PHE A 593 2.23 12.87 5.38
C PHE A 593 1.10 11.96 5.84
N ARG A 594 0.18 11.58 4.95
CA ARG A 594 -1.02 10.77 5.25
C ARG A 594 -1.98 11.46 6.23
N GLN A 595 -2.00 12.80 6.25
CA GLN A 595 -2.97 13.54 7.04
C GLN A 595 -4.27 13.76 6.25
N PRO A 596 -5.45 13.48 6.84
CA PRO A 596 -6.70 13.45 6.12
C PRO A 596 -7.14 14.84 5.63
N LYS A 597 -7.70 14.88 4.43
CA LYS A 597 -8.52 15.98 3.91
C LYS A 597 -10.00 15.70 4.19
N TYR A 598 -10.90 16.61 3.84
CA TYR A 598 -12.34 16.37 4.05
C TYR A 598 -12.90 15.23 3.17
N SER A 599 -12.31 15.01 2.00
CA SER A 599 -12.63 13.87 1.15
C SER A 599 -12.39 12.52 1.84
N TYR A 600 -11.40 12.39 2.71
CA TYR A 600 -11.19 11.20 3.54
C TYR A 600 -12.43 10.87 4.40
N TYR A 601 -12.98 11.86 5.09
CA TYR A 601 -14.16 11.67 5.92
C TYR A 601 -15.43 11.45 5.11
N MET A 602 -15.52 12.02 3.91
CA MET A 602 -16.59 11.74 2.97
C MET A 602 -16.57 10.27 2.55
N PHE A 603 -15.42 9.70 2.23
CA PHE A 603 -15.26 8.27 1.95
C PHE A 603 -15.59 7.43 3.19
N MET A 604 -15.05 7.78 4.35
CA MET A 604 -15.30 7.10 5.63
C MET A 604 -16.79 7.00 5.95
N ALA A 605 -17.57 8.02 5.63
CA ALA A 605 -19.01 8.04 5.83
C ALA A 605 -19.77 7.04 4.93
N GLN A 606 -19.15 6.46 3.92
CA GLN A 606 -19.81 5.46 3.06
C GLN A 606 -19.74 4.04 3.61
N ARG A 607 -19.09 3.83 4.77
CA ARG A 607 -18.99 2.53 5.44
C ARG A 607 -20.34 2.12 6.06
N SER A 608 -20.50 0.80 6.26
CA SER A 608 -21.57 0.28 7.11
C SER A 608 -21.50 0.86 8.52
N PRO A 609 -22.62 1.27 9.13
CA PRO A 609 -22.64 1.75 10.51
C PRO A 609 -22.56 0.61 11.55
N ILE A 610 -22.48 -0.65 11.13
CA ILE A 610 -22.41 -1.79 12.04
C ILE A 610 -21.06 -1.78 12.76
N LYS A 611 -21.10 -1.84 14.09
CA LYS A 611 -19.89 -1.94 14.92
C LYS A 611 -19.43 -3.38 15.02
N GLU A 612 -18.20 -3.62 14.61
CA GLU A 612 -17.52 -4.91 14.70
C GLU A 612 -16.12 -4.73 15.32
N GLU A 613 -15.60 -5.79 15.91
CA GLU A 613 -14.21 -5.81 16.38
C GLU A 613 -13.30 -6.20 15.22
N ARG A 614 -12.55 -5.24 14.70
CA ARG A 614 -11.62 -5.39 13.56
C ARG A 614 -10.35 -4.59 13.82
N LEU A 615 -9.29 -4.89 13.06
CA LEU A 615 -8.05 -4.11 13.06
C LEU A 615 -8.22 -2.72 12.41
N PHE A 616 -9.30 -2.51 11.70
CA PHE A 616 -9.68 -1.23 11.07
C PHE A 616 -10.96 -0.68 11.70
N GLN A 617 -11.21 0.59 11.46
CA GLN A 617 -12.37 1.28 12.04
C GLN A 617 -13.69 0.80 11.45
N THR A 618 -14.65 0.54 12.31
CA THR A 618 -16.03 0.14 11.99
C THR A 618 -17.03 0.94 12.84
N GLY A 619 -18.30 0.84 12.48
CA GLY A 619 -19.39 1.42 13.26
C GLY A 619 -19.80 2.83 12.84
N PRO A 620 -20.73 3.43 13.62
CA PRO A 620 -21.31 4.74 13.30
C PRO A 620 -20.27 5.85 13.36
N MET A 621 -20.42 6.86 12.48
CA MET A 621 -19.62 8.07 12.50
C MET A 621 -20.44 9.28 12.11
N VAL A 622 -20.03 10.43 12.60
CA VAL A 622 -20.47 11.76 12.15
C VAL A 622 -19.27 12.70 12.23
N TYR A 623 -19.07 13.54 11.22
CA TYR A 623 -17.97 14.48 11.13
C TYR A 623 -18.45 15.83 10.59
N ILE A 624 -18.19 16.91 11.30
CA ILE A 624 -18.45 18.30 10.88
C ILE A 624 -17.25 18.78 10.09
N ALA A 625 -17.41 19.03 8.80
CA ALA A 625 -16.39 19.61 7.94
C ALA A 625 -16.52 21.15 7.93
N HIS A 626 -16.21 21.77 9.06
CA HIS A 626 -16.30 23.20 9.28
C HIS A 626 -15.37 23.61 10.42
N GLU A 627 -14.59 24.68 10.25
CA GLU A 627 -13.56 25.08 11.21
C GLU A 627 -13.99 26.25 12.14
N MET A 628 -15.15 26.82 11.90
CA MET A 628 -15.69 27.97 12.63
C MET A 628 -14.70 29.16 12.70
N THR A 629 -14.04 29.45 11.59
CA THR A 629 -13.08 30.56 11.43
C THR A 629 -13.74 31.76 10.74
N PRO A 630 -13.08 32.93 10.68
CA PRO A 630 -13.55 34.08 9.88
C PRO A 630 -13.67 33.76 8.37
N PHE A 631 -13.01 32.74 7.88
CA PHE A 631 -13.00 32.31 6.47
C PHE A 631 -13.93 31.14 6.20
N SER A 632 -14.54 30.57 7.24
CA SER A 632 -15.54 29.50 7.10
C SER A 632 -16.83 30.02 6.46
N GLY A 633 -17.45 29.18 5.63
CA GLY A 633 -18.73 29.47 4.99
C GLY A 633 -19.88 29.59 5.98
N LYS A 634 -21.04 30.03 5.51
CA LYS A 634 -22.27 30.04 6.30
C LYS A 634 -22.89 28.65 6.41
N ASP A 635 -22.68 27.82 5.41
CA ASP A 635 -23.22 26.50 5.34
C ASP A 635 -22.28 25.52 6.07
N VAL A 636 -22.87 24.56 6.75
CA VAL A 636 -22.12 23.55 7.52
C VAL A 636 -22.29 22.20 6.84
N THR A 637 -21.18 21.66 6.33
CA THR A 637 -21.13 20.32 5.75
C THR A 637 -20.86 19.28 6.82
N VAL A 638 -21.63 18.17 6.77
CA VAL A 638 -21.48 17.03 7.68
C VAL A 638 -21.45 15.73 6.88
N TYR A 639 -20.52 14.86 7.23
CA TYR A 639 -20.42 13.49 6.71
C TYR A 639 -20.84 12.51 7.80
N SER A 640 -21.73 11.56 7.47
CA SER A 640 -22.24 10.58 8.43
C SER A 640 -22.75 9.31 7.75
N ASN A 641 -22.54 8.16 8.38
CA ASN A 641 -23.17 6.90 7.98
C ASN A 641 -24.38 6.53 8.86
N CYS A 642 -24.95 7.48 9.60
CA CYS A 642 -26.14 7.31 10.39
C CYS A 642 -27.41 7.63 9.57
N ASP A 643 -28.56 7.11 9.98
CA ASP A 643 -29.84 7.33 9.25
C ASP A 643 -30.35 8.78 9.36
N GLU A 644 -30.01 9.45 10.46
CA GLU A 644 -30.37 10.84 10.70
C GLU A 644 -29.20 11.58 11.34
N VAL A 645 -29.03 12.85 10.98
CA VAL A 645 -28.07 13.77 11.61
C VAL A 645 -28.80 14.96 12.20
N ARG A 646 -28.56 15.22 13.47
CA ARG A 646 -29.01 16.41 14.17
C ARG A 646 -27.83 17.34 14.41
N LEU A 647 -27.84 18.52 13.80
CA LEU A 647 -26.84 19.55 14.01
C LEU A 647 -27.38 20.63 14.97
N THR A 648 -26.70 20.82 16.07
CA THR A 648 -27.00 21.87 17.06
C THR A 648 -25.95 22.96 16.96
N TYR A 649 -26.39 24.20 16.76
CA TYR A 649 -25.56 25.38 16.88
C TYR A 649 -25.90 26.09 18.19
N LEU A 650 -24.98 26.03 19.15
CA LEU A 650 -25.09 26.79 20.42
C LEU A 650 -24.39 28.13 20.27
N LYS A 651 -25.06 29.17 20.63
CA LYS A 651 -24.62 30.56 20.44
C LYS A 651 -25.15 31.47 21.53
N GLY A 652 -24.28 31.90 22.45
CA GLY A 652 -24.64 32.84 23.50
C GLY A 652 -25.80 32.40 24.37
N GLY A 653 -25.92 31.08 24.67
CA GLY A 653 -26.98 30.50 25.45
C GLY A 653 -28.26 30.18 24.68
N GLN A 654 -28.30 30.46 23.37
CA GLN A 654 -29.40 30.11 22.48
C GLN A 654 -29.00 28.90 21.61
N THR A 655 -29.89 27.95 21.45
CA THR A 655 -29.70 26.74 20.65
C THR A 655 -30.56 26.81 19.40
N GLN A 656 -29.93 26.58 18.23
CA GLN A 656 -30.62 26.28 16.99
C GLN A 656 -30.32 24.84 16.61
N THR A 657 -31.34 24.08 16.25
CA THR A 657 -31.21 22.69 15.87
C THR A 657 -31.77 22.46 14.47
N TYR A 658 -31.01 21.75 13.68
CA TYR A 658 -31.30 21.34 12.33
C TYR A 658 -31.30 19.82 12.27
N VAL A 659 -32.21 19.23 11.48
CA VAL A 659 -32.32 17.77 11.35
C VAL A 659 -32.31 17.40 9.88
N HIS A 660 -31.52 16.41 9.53
CA HIS A 660 -31.47 15.84 8.18
C HIS A 660 -31.63 14.32 8.27
N LYS A 661 -32.57 13.78 7.52
CA LYS A 661 -32.72 12.32 7.32
C LYS A 661 -32.05 11.93 6.01
N GLN A 662 -31.20 10.91 6.06
CA GLN A 662 -30.47 10.43 4.90
C GLN A 662 -31.44 9.83 3.86
N GLU A 663 -31.30 10.29 2.62
CA GLU A 663 -31.91 9.67 1.46
C GLU A 663 -30.98 8.58 0.94
N LYS A 664 -31.53 7.39 0.67
CA LYS A 664 -30.75 6.24 0.19
C LYS A 664 -30.90 6.08 -1.33
N GLU A 665 -30.39 7.06 -2.09
CA GLU A 665 -30.38 7.00 -3.55
C GLU A 665 -28.96 7.30 -4.06
N GLY A 666 -28.38 6.40 -4.85
CA GLY A 666 -27.00 6.48 -5.34
C GLY A 666 -25.99 6.08 -4.27
N MET A 667 -25.05 6.97 -3.92
CA MET A 667 -24.08 6.69 -2.87
C MET A 667 -24.77 6.38 -1.52
N PRO A 668 -24.21 5.48 -0.69
CA PRO A 668 -24.88 5.00 0.54
C PRO A 668 -25.28 6.10 1.51
N HIS A 669 -24.42 7.12 1.67
CA HIS A 669 -24.62 8.23 2.60
C HIS A 669 -24.22 9.55 1.92
N PRO A 670 -25.18 10.21 1.23
CA PRO A 670 -24.96 11.49 0.56
C PRO A 670 -24.40 12.57 1.51
N VAL A 671 -23.68 13.52 0.95
CA VAL A 671 -23.13 14.66 1.69
C VAL A 671 -24.29 15.51 2.22
N ILE A 672 -24.24 15.83 3.51
CA ILE A 672 -25.24 16.66 4.18
C ILE A 672 -24.73 18.11 4.24
N THR A 673 -25.54 19.05 3.78
CA THR A 673 -25.26 20.48 3.92
C THR A 673 -26.42 21.16 4.65
N PHE A 674 -26.12 21.78 5.78
CA PHE A 674 -27.06 22.63 6.51
C PHE A 674 -26.81 24.07 6.10
N GLU A 675 -27.77 24.68 5.43
CA GLU A 675 -27.63 26.03 4.85
C GLU A 675 -27.79 27.13 5.90
N ASN A 676 -27.02 28.22 5.77
CA ASN A 676 -27.11 29.45 6.56
C ASN A 676 -27.05 29.25 8.09
N VAL A 677 -26.27 28.29 8.56
CA VAL A 677 -26.12 27.98 10.01
C VAL A 677 -25.16 28.94 10.67
N TYR A 678 -23.95 29.09 10.14
CA TYR A 678 -22.86 29.83 10.79
C TYR A 678 -22.81 31.29 10.38
N ASP A 679 -22.57 32.17 11.34
CA ASP A 679 -22.38 33.62 11.10
C ASP A 679 -21.29 34.18 11.99
N PHE A 680 -20.07 34.27 11.46
CA PHE A 680 -18.91 34.78 12.18
C PHE A 680 -19.14 36.19 12.77
N MET A 681 -19.82 37.09 12.05
CA MET A 681 -20.01 38.47 12.54
C MET A 681 -20.97 38.52 13.74
N LYS A 682 -21.97 37.66 13.76
CA LYS A 682 -22.85 37.52 14.94
C LYS A 682 -22.09 36.91 16.12
N ASP A 683 -21.23 35.91 15.90
CA ASP A 683 -20.42 35.28 16.94
C ASP A 683 -19.39 36.29 17.50
N LYS A 684 -18.76 37.08 16.65
CA LYS A 684 -17.85 38.14 17.06
C LYS A 684 -18.57 39.22 17.91
N ALA A 685 -19.81 39.59 17.58
CA ALA A 685 -20.61 40.52 18.36
C ALA A 685 -20.91 39.99 19.77
N LEU A 686 -21.28 38.69 19.89
CA LEU A 686 -21.49 38.02 21.18
C LEU A 686 -20.22 37.94 22.02
N SER A 687 -19.10 37.68 21.39
CA SER A 687 -17.78 37.67 22.02
C SER A 687 -17.46 39.01 22.70
N ARG A 688 -17.73 40.12 22.02
CA ARG A 688 -17.53 41.47 22.56
C ARG A 688 -18.45 41.79 23.75
N GLN A 689 -19.57 41.13 23.89
CA GLN A 689 -20.51 41.27 25.00
C GLN A 689 -20.16 40.38 26.20
N GLY A 690 -19.03 39.71 26.19
CA GLY A 690 -18.62 38.77 27.28
C GLY A 690 -19.37 37.45 27.30
N LYS A 691 -20.22 37.17 26.32
CA LYS A 691 -21.01 35.93 26.18
C LYS A 691 -20.31 34.86 25.36
N GLN A 692 -18.98 34.82 25.38
CA GLN A 692 -18.14 34.00 24.52
C GLN A 692 -18.07 32.52 24.94
N ALA A 693 -18.55 32.17 26.14
CA ALA A 693 -18.28 30.89 26.74
C ALA A 693 -18.92 29.71 25.98
N ASP A 694 -19.98 29.93 25.24
CA ASP A 694 -20.85 28.85 24.76
C ASP A 694 -21.17 28.95 23.24
N VAL A 695 -20.14 28.91 22.39
CA VAL A 695 -20.31 28.84 20.95
C VAL A 695 -19.70 27.55 20.43
N TYR A 696 -20.50 26.70 19.82
CA TYR A 696 -20.05 25.48 19.15
C TYR A 696 -21.09 24.92 18.18
N LEU A 697 -20.63 24.08 17.28
CA LEU A 697 -21.42 23.15 16.48
C LEU A 697 -21.29 21.76 17.09
N LEU A 698 -22.42 21.06 17.28
CA LEU A 698 -22.48 19.68 17.72
C LEU A 698 -23.33 18.90 16.72
N ALA A 699 -22.73 17.93 16.03
CA ALA A 699 -23.44 16.97 15.22
C ALA A 699 -23.63 15.67 16.00
N GLU A 700 -24.84 15.16 15.98
CA GLU A 700 -25.25 13.88 16.55
C GLU A 700 -25.78 13.00 15.43
N GLY A 701 -25.17 11.84 15.22
CA GLY A 701 -25.63 10.81 14.31
C GLY A 701 -26.60 9.86 15.02
N LEU A 702 -27.77 9.64 14.45
CA LEU A 702 -28.81 8.79 15.03
C LEU A 702 -29.09 7.58 14.15
N ILE A 703 -29.28 6.42 14.81
CA ILE A 703 -29.79 5.18 14.22
C ILE A 703 -30.95 4.73 15.10
N ASP A 704 -32.11 4.42 14.47
CA ASP A 704 -33.34 4.07 15.20
C ASP A 704 -33.70 5.10 16.27
N GLY A 705 -33.49 6.38 15.99
CA GLY A 705 -33.79 7.51 16.89
C GLY A 705 -32.85 7.64 18.09
N LYS A 706 -31.79 6.82 18.19
CA LYS A 706 -30.79 6.88 19.28
C LYS A 706 -29.51 7.53 18.77
N VAL A 707 -28.93 8.42 19.57
CA VAL A 707 -27.62 9.00 19.29
C VAL A 707 -26.54 7.92 19.45
N VAL A 708 -25.79 7.65 18.38
CA VAL A 708 -24.75 6.62 18.30
C VAL A 708 -23.36 7.19 18.02
N ALA A 709 -23.29 8.41 17.51
CA ALA A 709 -22.03 9.10 17.22
C ALA A 709 -22.19 10.60 17.47
N THR A 710 -21.12 11.28 17.86
CA THR A 710 -21.10 12.73 18.06
C THR A 710 -19.79 13.34 17.55
N HIS A 711 -19.87 14.55 17.01
CA HIS A 711 -18.70 15.37 16.71
C HIS A 711 -18.98 16.83 17.07
N LYS A 712 -18.03 17.47 17.76
CA LYS A 712 -18.15 18.85 18.21
C LYS A 712 -17.00 19.68 17.66
N VAL A 713 -17.35 20.88 17.16
CA VAL A 713 -16.39 21.90 16.71
C VAL A 713 -16.70 23.19 17.42
N ALA A 714 -15.65 23.89 17.87
CA ALA A 714 -15.77 25.19 18.50
C ALA A 714 -14.69 26.16 17.93
N PRO A 715 -14.98 27.47 17.84
CA PRO A 715 -14.00 28.44 17.38
C PRO A 715 -12.83 28.53 18.37
N ALA A 716 -11.62 28.35 17.87
CA ALA A 716 -10.43 28.44 18.71
C ALA A 716 -10.21 29.89 19.19
N ARG A 717 -9.98 30.03 20.47
CA ARG A 717 -9.75 31.30 21.16
C ARG A 717 -8.27 31.68 21.18
N ARG A 718 -7.86 32.38 22.25
CA ARG A 718 -6.46 32.76 22.47
C ARG A 718 -5.58 31.52 22.57
N PRO A 719 -4.45 31.45 21.86
CA PRO A 719 -3.53 30.33 21.97
C PRO A 719 -2.95 30.21 23.37
N GLU A 720 -3.02 29.02 23.97
CA GLU A 720 -2.54 28.75 25.34
C GLU A 720 -1.75 27.46 25.47
N LYS A 721 -1.93 26.51 24.54
CA LYS A 721 -1.22 25.23 24.59
C LYS A 721 -0.72 24.78 23.23
N LEU A 722 0.28 23.92 23.28
CA LEU A 722 0.75 23.12 22.17
C LEU A 722 0.25 21.68 22.37
N LEU A 723 -0.49 21.14 21.40
CA LEU A 723 -0.86 19.74 21.35
C LEU A 723 0.20 19.00 20.54
N LEU A 724 0.53 17.80 20.98
CA LEU A 724 1.49 16.92 20.31
C LEU A 724 0.94 15.51 20.30
N TRP A 725 0.97 14.84 19.15
CA TRP A 725 0.63 13.43 19.04
C TRP A 725 1.43 12.74 17.93
N VAL A 726 1.50 11.41 18.00
CA VAL A 726 2.20 10.57 17.03
C VAL A 726 1.17 9.86 16.16
N ASP A 727 1.35 9.94 14.86
CA ASP A 727 0.56 9.20 13.87
C ASP A 727 1.23 7.86 13.58
N ASN A 728 0.93 6.85 14.39
CA ASN A 728 1.48 5.49 14.28
C ASN A 728 0.41 4.41 14.07
N GLU A 729 -0.86 4.77 13.92
CA GLU A 729 -2.00 3.86 13.75
C GLU A 729 -2.04 2.69 14.77
N GLY A 730 -1.50 2.91 15.96
CA GLY A 730 -1.44 1.92 17.04
C GLY A 730 -0.31 0.90 16.90
N THR A 731 0.65 1.11 16.01
CA THR A 731 1.86 0.28 15.89
C THR A 731 3.03 0.89 16.64
N ASP A 732 3.97 0.06 17.11
CA ASP A 732 5.20 0.55 17.74
C ASP A 732 6.23 1.00 16.69
N LEU A 733 7.04 1.99 17.05
CA LEU A 733 8.24 2.38 16.30
C LEU A 733 9.36 1.36 16.56
N LYS A 734 9.97 0.84 15.52
CA LYS A 734 11.08 -0.11 15.61
C LYS A 734 12.43 0.59 15.49
N ALA A 735 13.36 0.30 16.40
CA ALA A 735 14.73 0.82 16.35
C ALA A 735 15.59 -0.04 15.40
N ASP A 736 15.28 -0.06 14.12
CA ASP A 736 15.97 -0.84 13.08
C ASP A 736 16.84 0.02 12.13
N GLY A 737 16.84 1.35 12.35
CA GLY A 737 17.60 2.31 11.56
C GLY A 737 16.87 2.83 10.32
N SER A 738 15.65 2.37 10.05
CA SER A 738 14.83 2.80 8.92
C SER A 738 13.39 3.19 9.29
N ASP A 739 12.81 2.62 10.35
CA ASP A 739 11.43 2.92 10.75
C ASP A 739 11.27 4.36 11.25
N PHE A 740 10.13 4.96 10.94
CA PHE A 740 9.79 6.32 11.37
C PHE A 740 8.29 6.50 11.62
N VAL A 741 7.95 7.60 12.29
CA VAL A 741 6.57 8.03 12.54
C VAL A 741 6.42 9.51 12.21
N THR A 742 5.20 9.91 11.86
CA THR A 742 4.85 11.32 11.71
C THR A 742 4.44 11.87 13.08
N VAL A 743 5.12 12.93 13.52
CA VAL A 743 4.77 13.67 14.75
C VAL A 743 4.04 14.94 14.37
N ILE A 744 2.84 15.13 14.92
CA ILE A 744 1.98 16.26 14.61
C ILE A 744 1.91 17.18 15.82
N ALA A 745 2.14 18.47 15.57
CA ALA A 745 2.01 19.50 16.58
C ALA A 745 0.97 20.56 16.17
N ALA A 746 0.12 20.98 17.08
CA ALA A 746 -0.89 21.99 16.83
C ALA A 746 -0.98 23.00 17.97
N VAL A 747 -1.09 24.28 17.61
CA VAL A 747 -1.39 25.34 18.55
C VAL A 747 -2.88 25.31 18.89
N ALA A 748 -3.23 25.31 20.17
CA ALA A 748 -4.61 25.23 20.64
C ALA A 748 -4.90 26.27 21.73
N ASP A 749 -6.19 26.53 21.95
CA ASP A 749 -6.65 27.31 23.10
C ASP A 749 -6.66 26.49 24.39
N LYS A 750 -7.12 27.08 25.50
CA LYS A 750 -7.19 26.42 26.80
C LYS A 750 -8.08 25.16 26.79
N ASP A 751 -9.10 25.11 25.94
CA ASP A 751 -10.08 24.03 25.83
C ASP A 751 -9.65 22.93 24.84
N GLY A 752 -8.52 23.14 24.14
CA GLY A 752 -7.96 22.20 23.18
C GLY A 752 -8.43 22.41 21.74
N ASN A 753 -9.18 23.48 21.45
CA ASN A 753 -9.58 23.80 20.08
C ASN A 753 -8.37 24.28 19.27
N ILE A 754 -8.10 23.64 18.14
CA ILE A 754 -6.92 23.92 17.31
C ILE A 754 -7.08 25.29 16.64
N LYS A 755 -6.08 26.15 16.81
CA LYS A 755 -5.99 27.46 16.18
C LYS A 755 -5.52 27.33 14.74
N ARG A 756 -6.44 27.10 13.80
CA ARG A 756 -6.15 26.89 12.37
C ARG A 756 -5.43 28.09 11.74
N LEU A 757 -5.89 29.29 12.04
CA LEU A 757 -5.34 30.53 11.49
C LEU A 757 -4.27 31.10 12.46
N ASN A 758 -3.06 30.57 12.40
CA ASN A 758 -1.92 31.10 13.15
C ASN A 758 -0.63 30.96 12.32
N ASN A 759 0.38 31.72 12.70
CA ASN A 759 1.70 31.74 12.08
C ASN A 759 2.83 31.55 13.12
N TYR A 760 2.55 30.79 14.17
CA TYR A 760 3.59 30.49 15.17
C TYR A 760 4.57 29.47 14.58
N THR A 761 5.88 29.77 14.78
CA THR A 761 6.93 28.82 14.47
C THR A 761 6.99 27.75 15.57
N ILE A 762 6.88 26.49 15.22
CA ILE A 762 7.05 25.35 16.12
C ILE A 762 8.44 24.75 15.84
N LYS A 763 9.23 24.59 16.91
CA LYS A 763 10.52 23.91 16.86
C LYS A 763 10.38 22.54 17.48
N PHE A 764 10.82 21.52 16.78
CA PHE A 764 10.93 20.15 17.29
C PHE A 764 12.34 19.91 17.78
N GLN A 765 12.46 19.25 18.91
CA GLN A 765 13.71 18.74 19.46
C GLN A 765 13.48 17.31 19.90
N ILE A 766 14.44 16.44 19.63
CA ILE A 766 14.43 15.03 20.05
C ILE A 766 15.58 14.80 21.01
N GLU A 767 15.37 13.97 22.02
CA GLU A 767 16.37 13.47 22.94
C GLU A 767 16.36 11.95 22.90
N GLY A 768 17.54 11.33 22.84
CA GLY A 768 17.70 9.86 22.71
C GLY A 768 18.24 9.46 21.33
N GLU A 769 18.10 8.18 20.99
CA GLU A 769 18.74 7.55 19.82
C GLU A 769 18.04 7.86 18.47
N GLY A 770 16.91 8.55 18.48
CA GLY A 770 16.19 8.93 17.27
C GLY A 770 16.75 10.20 16.62
N ARG A 771 16.34 10.47 15.38
CA ARG A 771 16.63 11.73 14.67
C ARG A 771 15.39 12.27 13.98
N ILE A 772 15.35 13.57 13.76
CA ILE A 772 14.31 14.22 12.95
C ILE A 772 14.74 14.13 11.48
N LEU A 773 13.92 13.55 10.63
CA LEU A 773 14.19 13.44 9.19
C LEU A 773 13.87 14.75 8.44
N GLY A 774 12.86 15.49 8.89
CA GLY A 774 12.40 16.72 8.28
C GLY A 774 11.01 17.11 8.76
N GLY A 775 10.43 18.15 8.17
CA GLY A 775 9.08 18.60 8.50
C GLY A 775 8.43 19.34 7.35
N ALA A 776 7.14 19.69 7.49
CA ALA A 776 6.40 20.42 6.48
C ALA A 776 7.17 21.67 6.04
N GLY A 777 7.52 21.72 4.74
CA GLY A 777 8.23 22.82 4.12
C GLY A 777 9.75 22.82 4.27
N ASN A 778 10.36 21.96 5.12
CA ASN A 778 11.81 21.97 5.33
C ASN A 778 12.35 20.59 5.69
N LEU A 779 13.58 20.31 5.25
CA LEU A 779 14.40 19.24 5.82
C LEU A 779 14.86 19.68 7.22
N ALA A 780 15.00 18.72 8.13
CA ALA A 780 15.70 18.98 9.38
C ALA A 780 17.16 19.35 9.06
N ASN A 781 17.67 20.39 9.69
CA ASN A 781 19.12 20.60 9.68
C ASN A 781 19.75 19.43 10.44
N PRO A 782 20.64 18.65 9.81
CA PRO A 782 21.48 17.74 10.55
C PRO A 782 22.40 18.61 11.41
N ALA A 783 22.06 18.75 12.68
CA ALA A 783 22.95 19.40 13.64
C ALA A 783 24.01 18.39 14.10
#